data_60bd6fbdc1a9c9133456b734ccf90605
#
_entry.id   60bd6fbdc1a9c9133456b734ccf90605
#
_cell.length_a   1.000
_cell.length_b   1.000
_cell.length_c   1.000
_cell.angle_alpha   90.00
_cell.angle_beta   90.00
_cell.angle_gamma   90.00
#
_symmetry.space_group_name_H-M   'P 1'
#
loop_
_entity.id
_entity.type
_entity.pdbx_description
1 polymer ?
#
loop_
_entity_poly.entity_id
_entity_poly.type
_entity_poly.pdbx_seq_one_letter_code
_entity_poly.pdbx_strand_id
1 'polypeptide(L)'
;MAREKIKDSRKDSPKGRASKAKDKAALIAEGPELAPLDAEIRRTRLKTLITLGKERGYLTYAEISDHLPDDVADAEQIEGIIATFNNMGIRVFDEAPAAEDLLMSDAVPSTVDEDVAEEEAEQALSSVDSEFGRTTDPVRMYMREMGTVELLTREGEIEIAKRIEDGLRHMVQAISACPTTIVEMLESTDKVARDEMRIDELIDGLIDPNAATEEEAAALSEADEGDEEAEEEEGAADVGDEDDESAEEKEAAANAATLLQLKTEALARFAVIRNLNEQKMSALVERGSQDSGYLALQQQISDELLNIRFTAKAIERLCDSVRHMVEQVRSHERQILQLCVDRAGMPRQHFIKVFPGKEVDLDWLKDEIALGKSYAEGLMRVHPAVLEEQQKLIDLQTRIGIPLKELKDINRQMSTGEAKMRRAKREMTEANLRLVISIAKKYTNRGLQFLDLIQEGNIGLMKAVDKFEYRRGYKFSTYATWWIRQAITRSIADQARTIRIPVHMIETINKMNRISRQILQETGQEPDPATLAEKMEMPEEKIRKIMKISKEPISMETPIGDDDDSHLGDFIEDQATLAPADAAMYSSLRDATGEVLDSLTAREAKVLRMRFGIEMNTDHTLEEVGKQFDVTRERIRQIEAKALRKLRHPSRSERLRSFLDSDA
;
A
#
# COMPACT_ATOMS: atom_id res chain seq x y z
N MET A 1 -72.47 -35.04 -19.41
CA MET A 1 -73.23 -34.82 -20.67
C MET A 1 -72.68 -33.58 -21.32
N ALA A 2 -72.00 -33.82 -22.37
CA ALA A 2 -72.18 -33.29 -23.71
C ALA A 2 -71.65 -31.84 -23.86
N ARG A 3 -70.53 -31.69 -24.56
CA ARG A 3 -70.43 -31.36 -25.99
C ARG A 3 -70.81 -29.91 -26.28
N GLU A 4 -70.13 -29.13 -27.02
CA GLU A 4 -69.26 -29.18 -28.20
C GLU A 4 -68.89 -27.74 -28.60
N LYS A 5 -67.65 -27.49 -28.96
CA LYS A 5 -67.19 -26.97 -30.26
C LYS A 5 -67.56 -25.56 -30.76
N ILE A 6 -66.52 -24.89 -31.14
CA ILE A 6 -66.19 -24.38 -32.50
C ILE A 6 -66.07 -22.83 -32.64
N LYS A 7 -64.87 -22.43 -33.07
CA LYS A 7 -64.39 -21.47 -34.10
C LYS A 7 -64.42 -19.94 -33.89
N ASP A 8 -63.19 -19.50 -34.02
CA ASP A 8 -62.67 -18.51 -35.00
C ASP A 8 -63.26 -17.10 -35.02
N SER A 9 -62.40 -16.11 -34.71
CA SER A 9 -61.83 -15.21 -35.71
C SER A 9 -61.15 -13.98 -35.10
N ARG A 10 -59.89 -13.84 -35.39
CA ARG A 10 -59.15 -12.66 -35.90
C ARG A 10 -59.35 -11.27 -35.28
N LYS A 11 -58.16 -10.72 -34.97
CA LYS A 11 -57.70 -9.31 -35.05
C LYS A 11 -58.07 -8.48 -33.82
N ASP A 12 -57.15 -7.77 -33.19
CA ASP A 12 -56.03 -6.89 -33.56
C ASP A 12 -55.20 -6.55 -32.32
N SER A 13 -53.90 -6.53 -32.50
CA SER A 13 -52.92 -6.01 -31.53
C SER A 13 -53.02 -4.47 -31.36
N PRO A 14 -52.51 -3.96 -30.23
CA PRO A 14 -51.51 -2.92 -30.34
C PRO A 14 -50.22 -3.30 -29.58
N LYS A 15 -49.20 -3.60 -30.31
CA LYS A 15 -47.81 -3.47 -29.93
C LYS A 15 -47.46 -1.99 -29.78
N GLY A 16 -46.80 -1.63 -28.71
CA GLY A 16 -46.02 -0.41 -28.75
C GLY A 16 -46.02 0.45 -27.50
N ARG A 17 -45.50 -0.03 -26.36
CA ARG A 17 -45.03 0.87 -25.30
C ARG A 17 -44.02 0.26 -24.30
N ALA A 18 -43.46 -0.92 -24.59
CA ALA A 18 -42.48 -1.57 -23.70
C ALA A 18 -41.02 -1.67 -24.25
N SER A 19 -40.72 -1.04 -25.42
CA SER A 19 -39.38 -1.12 -26.04
C SER A 19 -38.54 0.15 -25.86
N LYS A 20 -39.08 1.24 -25.31
CA LYS A 20 -38.30 2.50 -25.13
C LYS A 20 -37.63 2.69 -23.77
N ALA A 21 -37.87 1.78 -22.83
CA ALA A 21 -37.21 1.83 -21.51
C ALA A 21 -35.98 0.90 -21.41
N LYS A 22 -35.88 -0.12 -22.29
CA LYS A 22 -34.67 -0.98 -22.33
C LYS A 22 -33.54 -0.39 -23.17
N ASP A 23 -33.85 0.47 -24.15
CA ASP A 23 -32.83 1.12 -25.00
C ASP A 23 -32.16 2.35 -24.34
N LYS A 24 -32.66 2.81 -23.19
CA LYS A 24 -32.03 3.91 -22.44
C LYS A 24 -31.09 3.43 -21.32
N ALA A 25 -31.21 2.18 -20.91
CA ALA A 25 -30.29 1.58 -19.91
C ALA A 25 -29.06 0.93 -20.56
N ALA A 26 -29.08 0.68 -21.88
CA ALA A 26 -27.95 0.15 -22.66
C ALA A 26 -27.02 1.25 -23.19
N LEU A 27 -27.38 2.55 -23.03
CA LEU A 27 -26.61 3.68 -23.58
C LEU A 27 -25.69 4.39 -22.58
N ILE A 28 -25.49 3.80 -21.38
CA ILE A 28 -24.60 4.38 -20.34
C ILE A 28 -23.43 3.44 -19.99
N ALA A 29 -23.32 2.27 -20.62
CA ALA A 29 -22.26 1.28 -20.34
C ALA A 29 -21.30 1.01 -21.49
N GLU A 30 -21.39 1.70 -22.59
CA GLU A 30 -20.44 1.59 -23.71
C GLU A 30 -19.75 2.93 -23.91
N GLY A 31 -18.51 3.05 -23.42
CA GLY A 31 -17.53 3.90 -24.08
C GLY A 31 -17.36 3.38 -25.52
N PRO A 32 -16.90 4.19 -26.48
CA PRO A 32 -16.93 3.80 -27.90
C PRO A 32 -16.05 2.59 -28.16
N GLU A 33 -16.59 1.39 -27.97
CA GLU A 33 -16.19 0.23 -28.74
C GLU A 33 -16.64 0.55 -30.17
N LEU A 34 -15.69 0.90 -31.01
CA LEU A 34 -15.87 1.03 -32.46
C LEU A 34 -16.57 -0.21 -32.96
N ALA A 35 -17.72 -0.02 -33.57
CA ALA A 35 -18.46 -1.13 -34.18
C ALA A 35 -17.51 -1.91 -35.10
N PRO A 36 -17.57 -3.25 -35.15
CA PRO A 36 -16.68 -4.08 -35.97
C PRO A 36 -16.61 -3.67 -37.44
N LEU A 37 -17.62 -2.99 -37.94
CA LEU A 37 -17.66 -2.41 -39.27
C LEU A 37 -16.66 -1.25 -39.49
N ASP A 38 -16.41 -0.44 -38.45
CA ASP A 38 -15.49 0.70 -38.55
C ASP A 38 -14.03 0.23 -38.50
N ALA A 39 -13.74 -0.86 -37.77
CA ALA A 39 -12.42 -1.47 -37.74
C ALA A 39 -12.02 -2.11 -39.08
N GLU A 40 -12.96 -2.74 -39.78
CA GLU A 40 -12.71 -3.32 -41.12
C GLU A 40 -12.52 -2.22 -42.19
N ILE A 41 -13.24 -1.10 -42.10
CA ILE A 41 -13.08 0.06 -42.97
C ILE A 41 -11.73 0.71 -42.76
N ARG A 42 -11.26 0.83 -41.53
CA ARG A 42 -9.91 1.32 -41.20
C ARG A 42 -8.81 0.42 -41.78
N ARG A 43 -8.94 -0.89 -41.59
CA ARG A 43 -7.99 -1.86 -42.13
C ARG A 43 -7.88 -1.79 -43.64
N THR A 44 -9.00 -1.67 -44.33
CA THR A 44 -9.01 -1.52 -45.79
C THR A 44 -8.41 -0.22 -46.26
N ARG A 45 -8.62 0.91 -45.57
CA ARG A 45 -8.03 2.20 -45.89
C ARG A 45 -6.53 2.25 -45.64
N LEU A 46 -6.06 1.68 -44.51
CA LEU A 46 -4.62 1.54 -44.20
C LEU A 46 -3.92 0.59 -45.18
N LYS A 47 -4.55 -0.53 -45.60
CA LYS A 47 -4.02 -1.39 -46.66
C LYS A 47 -3.84 -0.63 -47.98
N THR A 48 -4.82 0.17 -48.39
CA THR A 48 -4.71 1.00 -49.60
C THR A 48 -3.62 2.05 -49.53
N LEU A 49 -3.38 2.67 -48.33
CA LEU A 49 -2.27 3.59 -48.11
C LEU A 49 -0.91 2.89 -48.18
N ILE A 50 -0.77 1.72 -47.58
CA ILE A 50 0.48 0.95 -47.61
C ILE A 50 0.80 0.48 -49.06
N THR A 51 -0.18 0.01 -49.82
CA THR A 51 0.03 -0.36 -51.24
C THR A 51 0.40 0.82 -52.09
N LEU A 52 -0.28 1.95 -51.97
CA LEU A 52 0.05 3.22 -52.63
C LEU A 52 1.46 3.75 -52.29
N GLY A 53 1.82 3.66 -51.01
CA GLY A 53 3.15 4.08 -50.51
C GLY A 53 4.27 3.18 -51.04
N LYS A 54 4.04 1.85 -51.14
CA LYS A 54 5.01 0.93 -51.73
C LYS A 54 5.16 1.07 -53.22
N GLU A 55 4.06 1.32 -53.95
CA GLU A 55 4.10 1.52 -55.39
C GLU A 55 4.83 2.84 -55.77
N ARG A 56 4.66 3.89 -55.01
CA ARG A 56 5.22 5.21 -55.27
C ARG A 56 6.55 5.48 -54.58
N GLY A 57 6.84 4.78 -53.47
CA GLY A 57 7.99 4.99 -52.60
C GLY A 57 7.85 6.19 -51.64
N TYR A 58 6.74 6.92 -51.73
CA TYR A 58 6.42 8.04 -50.82
C TYR A 58 4.92 8.21 -50.64
N LEU A 59 4.54 8.85 -49.55
CA LEU A 59 3.19 9.30 -49.21
C LEU A 59 3.24 10.80 -48.83
N THR A 60 2.14 11.51 -49.04
CA THR A 60 2.01 12.89 -48.54
C THR A 60 1.20 12.92 -47.27
N TYR A 61 1.48 13.92 -46.42
CA TYR A 61 0.73 14.12 -45.17
C TYR A 61 -0.77 14.33 -45.42
N ALA A 62 -1.13 15.00 -46.51
CA ALA A 62 -2.52 15.19 -46.93
C ALA A 62 -3.21 13.87 -47.28
N GLU A 63 -2.53 12.94 -48.02
CA GLU A 63 -3.08 11.64 -48.37
C GLU A 63 -3.29 10.74 -47.12
N ILE A 64 -2.39 10.85 -46.14
CA ILE A 64 -2.55 10.12 -44.84
C ILE A 64 -3.75 10.67 -44.07
N SER A 65 -3.91 12.00 -44.05
CA SER A 65 -5.02 12.67 -43.36
C SER A 65 -6.38 12.37 -44.01
N ASP A 66 -6.46 12.36 -45.35
CA ASP A 66 -7.70 12.08 -46.09
C ASP A 66 -8.21 10.63 -45.96
N HIS A 67 -7.32 9.70 -45.69
CA HIS A 67 -7.66 8.27 -45.55
C HIS A 67 -7.88 7.82 -44.12
N LEU A 68 -7.51 8.66 -43.12
CA LEU A 68 -7.80 8.43 -41.71
C LEU A 68 -9.20 9.00 -41.38
N PRO A 69 -10.00 8.28 -40.55
CA PRO A 69 -11.28 8.80 -40.07
C PRO A 69 -11.06 9.97 -39.11
N ASP A 70 -12.04 10.91 -39.07
CA ASP A 70 -12.01 12.11 -38.23
C ASP A 70 -11.81 11.87 -36.72
N ASP A 71 -12.04 10.63 -36.25
CA ASP A 71 -11.82 10.20 -34.86
C ASP A 71 -10.32 9.98 -34.48
N VAL A 72 -9.40 10.00 -35.47
CA VAL A 72 -7.95 9.81 -35.29
C VAL A 72 -7.21 11.14 -35.51
N ALA A 73 -7.76 12.21 -35.01
CA ALA A 73 -7.19 13.57 -35.16
C ALA A 73 -6.09 13.93 -34.15
N ASP A 74 -5.71 12.99 -33.24
CA ASP A 74 -4.65 13.26 -32.28
C ASP A 74 -3.27 13.21 -32.94
N ALA A 75 -2.52 14.31 -32.83
CA ALA A 75 -1.19 14.48 -33.43
C ALA A 75 -0.20 13.37 -33.08
N GLU A 76 -0.26 12.83 -31.86
CA GLU A 76 0.60 11.73 -31.41
C GLU A 76 0.30 10.42 -32.16
N GLN A 77 -0.94 10.17 -32.52
CA GLN A 77 -1.34 8.99 -33.27
C GLN A 77 -0.88 9.04 -34.74
N ILE A 78 -0.94 10.22 -35.34
CA ILE A 78 -0.47 10.46 -36.71
C ILE A 78 1.06 10.27 -36.78
N GLU A 79 1.81 10.76 -35.77
CA GLU A 79 3.26 10.54 -35.67
C GLU A 79 3.63 9.06 -35.56
N GLY A 80 2.86 8.26 -34.81
CA GLY A 80 3.05 6.81 -34.68
C GLY A 80 2.87 6.09 -36.04
N ILE A 81 1.86 6.49 -36.82
CA ILE A 81 1.60 5.97 -38.17
C ILE A 81 2.73 6.36 -39.13
N ILE A 82 3.20 7.60 -39.07
CA ILE A 82 4.32 8.12 -39.90
C ILE A 82 5.62 7.35 -39.55
N ALA A 83 5.87 7.09 -38.26
CA ALA A 83 7.02 6.30 -37.84
C ALA A 83 6.97 4.88 -38.39
N THR A 84 5.77 4.27 -38.44
CA THR A 84 5.57 2.93 -38.99
C THR A 84 5.79 2.91 -40.51
N PHE A 85 5.30 3.92 -41.26
CA PHE A 85 5.56 4.04 -42.69
C PHE A 85 7.06 4.24 -43.00
N ASN A 86 7.75 5.07 -42.23
CA ASN A 86 9.19 5.27 -42.34
C ASN A 86 9.97 3.97 -42.07
N ASN A 87 9.56 3.15 -41.11
CA ASN A 87 10.16 1.84 -40.80
C ASN A 87 9.95 0.82 -41.94
N MET A 88 8.86 0.96 -42.70
CA MET A 88 8.57 0.16 -43.89
C MET A 88 9.27 0.69 -45.16
N GLY A 89 10.08 1.74 -45.05
CA GLY A 89 10.82 2.35 -46.15
C GLY A 89 9.98 3.31 -46.99
N ILE A 90 8.77 3.66 -46.60
CA ILE A 90 7.90 4.64 -47.25
C ILE A 90 8.17 6.01 -46.64
N ARG A 91 8.67 6.96 -47.40
CA ARG A 91 8.96 8.33 -46.92
C ARG A 91 7.70 9.17 -46.95
N VAL A 92 7.49 9.94 -45.89
CA VAL A 92 6.36 10.87 -45.79
C VAL A 92 6.86 12.29 -46.02
N PHE A 93 6.20 13.04 -46.92
CA PHE A 93 6.50 14.41 -47.27
C PHE A 93 5.26 15.31 -47.04
N ASP A 94 5.47 16.57 -46.77
CA ASP A 94 4.38 17.53 -46.60
C ASP A 94 3.71 17.88 -47.97
N GLU A 95 4.49 17.99 -49.02
CA GLU A 95 4.04 18.18 -50.39
C GLU A 95 4.68 17.15 -51.34
N ALA A 96 4.03 16.85 -52.45
CA ALA A 96 4.52 15.87 -53.45
C ALA A 96 5.92 16.29 -53.95
N PRO A 97 6.96 15.46 -53.77
CA PRO A 97 8.33 15.82 -54.20
C PRO A 97 8.41 15.97 -55.71
N ALA A 98 9.24 16.94 -56.15
CA ALA A 98 9.49 17.18 -57.60
C ALA A 98 10.20 15.94 -58.21
N ALA A 99 9.94 15.70 -59.50
CA ALA A 99 10.48 14.50 -60.20
C ALA A 99 12.02 14.42 -60.18
N GLU A 100 12.71 15.53 -59.94
CA GLU A 100 14.17 15.63 -59.81
C GLU A 100 14.68 15.11 -58.43
N ASP A 101 13.89 15.29 -57.38
CA ASP A 101 14.23 14.81 -56.03
C ASP A 101 14.06 13.30 -55.88
N LEU A 102 13.15 12.69 -56.61
CA LEU A 102 12.94 11.23 -56.67
C LEU A 102 14.09 10.51 -57.40
N LEU A 103 14.76 11.17 -58.33
CA LEU A 103 15.93 10.59 -59.03
C LEU A 103 17.23 10.64 -58.22
N MET A 104 17.29 11.46 -57.20
CA MET A 104 18.44 11.55 -56.27
C MET A 104 18.30 10.66 -55.02
N SER A 105 17.13 10.08 -54.78
CA SER A 105 16.91 9.14 -53.69
C SER A 105 17.07 7.70 -54.19
N ASP A 106 17.95 6.92 -53.56
CA ASP A 106 18.18 5.48 -53.81
C ASP A 106 16.96 4.57 -53.52
N ALA A 107 15.73 5.10 -53.54
CA ALA A 107 14.50 4.36 -53.44
C ALA A 107 14.14 3.72 -54.77
N VAL A 108 14.71 2.57 -55.07
CA VAL A 108 14.28 1.75 -56.19
C VAL A 108 12.90 1.18 -55.87
N PRO A 109 11.85 1.38 -56.66
CA PRO A 109 10.58 0.70 -56.48
C PRO A 109 10.82 -0.78 -56.60
N SER A 110 10.75 -1.50 -55.50
CA SER A 110 10.87 -2.95 -55.50
C SER A 110 9.59 -3.54 -56.08
N THR A 111 9.70 -4.22 -57.25
CA THR A 111 8.68 -5.11 -57.74
C THR A 111 8.59 -6.31 -56.81
N VAL A 112 7.84 -6.13 -55.72
CA VAL A 112 7.59 -7.20 -54.75
C VAL A 112 6.33 -7.92 -55.20
N ASP A 113 6.35 -9.27 -55.18
CA ASP A 113 5.17 -10.10 -55.40
C ASP A 113 4.02 -9.61 -54.50
N GLU A 114 2.84 -9.47 -55.07
CA GLU A 114 1.63 -8.95 -54.42
C GLU A 114 1.29 -9.69 -53.10
N ASP A 115 1.53 -11.01 -53.08
CA ASP A 115 1.31 -11.89 -51.93
C ASP A 115 2.26 -11.56 -50.73
N VAL A 116 3.53 -11.22 -50.99
CA VAL A 116 4.52 -10.86 -49.94
C VAL A 116 4.24 -9.48 -49.40
N ALA A 117 3.78 -8.55 -50.23
CA ALA A 117 3.38 -7.20 -49.80
C ALA A 117 2.12 -7.24 -48.93
N GLU A 118 1.23 -8.20 -49.16
CA GLU A 118 0.03 -8.40 -48.37
C GLU A 118 0.32 -9.01 -46.98
N GLU A 119 1.25 -10.01 -46.90
CA GLU A 119 1.71 -10.56 -45.61
C GLU A 119 2.46 -9.55 -44.72
N GLU A 120 3.36 -8.74 -45.33
CA GLU A 120 4.05 -7.69 -44.61
C GLU A 120 3.10 -6.55 -44.17
N ALA A 121 2.07 -6.24 -44.98
CA ALA A 121 1.03 -5.29 -44.62
C ALA A 121 0.15 -5.81 -43.46
N GLU A 122 -0.15 -7.13 -43.41
CA GLU A 122 -0.87 -7.75 -42.29
C GLU A 122 -0.03 -7.74 -40.98
N GLN A 123 1.25 -8.02 -41.07
CA GLN A 123 2.14 -7.95 -39.90
C GLN A 123 2.28 -6.52 -39.39
N ALA A 124 2.43 -5.53 -40.28
CA ALA A 124 2.49 -4.13 -39.91
C ALA A 124 1.15 -3.62 -39.31
N LEU A 125 0.03 -4.06 -39.87
CA LEU A 125 -1.31 -3.76 -39.31
C LEU A 125 -1.52 -4.40 -37.93
N SER A 126 -1.02 -5.63 -37.69
CA SER A 126 -1.11 -6.25 -36.38
C SER A 126 -0.26 -5.53 -35.32
N SER A 127 0.86 -4.92 -35.71
CA SER A 127 1.69 -4.10 -34.83
C SER A 127 1.03 -2.74 -34.53
N VAL A 128 0.46 -2.10 -35.56
CA VAL A 128 -0.31 -0.84 -35.42
C VAL A 128 -1.57 -1.07 -34.58
N ASP A 129 -2.37 -2.09 -34.83
CA ASP A 129 -3.54 -2.45 -34.02
C ASP A 129 -3.15 -2.76 -32.57
N SER A 130 -1.96 -3.33 -32.31
CA SER A 130 -1.44 -3.57 -30.97
C SER A 130 -0.97 -2.29 -30.26
N GLU A 131 -0.48 -1.31 -30.99
CA GLU A 131 -0.11 0.03 -30.44
C GLU A 131 -1.34 0.90 -30.23
N PHE A 132 -2.30 0.91 -31.15
CA PHE A 132 -3.59 1.61 -30.99
C PHE A 132 -4.44 1.05 -29.83
N GLY A 133 -4.30 -0.24 -29.51
CA GLY A 133 -4.96 -0.88 -28.35
C GLY A 133 -4.27 -0.62 -27.02
N ARG A 134 -3.05 -0.08 -27.01
CA ARG A 134 -2.30 0.25 -25.78
C ARG A 134 -2.50 1.72 -25.42
N THR A 135 -3.60 1.99 -24.72
CA THR A 135 -3.73 3.29 -24.04
C THR A 135 -2.66 3.40 -22.96
N THR A 136 -1.91 4.49 -22.98
CA THR A 136 -0.92 4.84 -21.94
C THR A 136 -1.58 5.29 -20.63
N ASP A 137 -2.90 5.49 -20.63
CA ASP A 137 -3.67 5.84 -19.43
C ASP A 137 -3.66 4.68 -18.42
N PRO A 138 -3.02 4.84 -17.24
CA PRO A 138 -2.95 3.80 -16.22
C PRO A 138 -4.33 3.35 -15.73
N VAL A 139 -5.32 4.25 -15.72
CA VAL A 139 -6.69 3.94 -15.30
C VAL A 139 -7.33 2.95 -16.28
N ARG A 140 -7.22 3.21 -17.57
CA ARG A 140 -7.77 2.31 -18.61
C ARG A 140 -7.07 0.96 -18.62
N MET A 141 -5.74 0.94 -18.42
CA MET A 141 -4.98 -0.32 -18.31
C MET A 141 -5.49 -1.16 -17.14
N TYR A 142 -5.64 -0.55 -15.96
CA TYR A 142 -6.16 -1.23 -14.77
C TYR A 142 -7.59 -1.76 -15.00
N MET A 143 -8.48 -0.93 -15.58
CA MET A 143 -9.87 -1.32 -15.87
C MET A 143 -9.95 -2.49 -16.85
N ARG A 144 -9.07 -2.53 -17.85
CA ARG A 144 -9.01 -3.63 -18.81
C ARG A 144 -8.55 -4.92 -18.18
N GLU A 145 -7.47 -4.89 -17.37
CA GLU A 145 -6.99 -6.10 -16.68
C GLU A 145 -8.02 -6.64 -15.70
N MET A 146 -8.63 -5.78 -14.91
CA MET A 146 -9.71 -6.16 -14.00
C MET A 146 -10.91 -6.75 -14.75
N GLY A 147 -11.18 -6.27 -15.97
CA GLY A 147 -12.28 -6.74 -16.83
C GLY A 147 -12.13 -8.18 -17.29
N THR A 148 -10.93 -8.75 -17.27
CA THR A 148 -10.67 -10.14 -17.72
C THR A 148 -11.10 -11.21 -16.72
N VAL A 149 -11.29 -10.86 -15.46
CA VAL A 149 -11.67 -11.79 -14.39
C VAL A 149 -13.19 -11.94 -14.35
N GLU A 150 -13.68 -13.19 -14.33
CA GLU A 150 -15.10 -13.50 -14.23
C GLU A 150 -15.66 -13.17 -12.84
N LEU A 151 -16.94 -12.81 -12.79
CA LEU A 151 -17.64 -12.54 -11.52
C LEU A 151 -17.93 -13.85 -10.79
N LEU A 152 -17.74 -13.84 -9.47
CA LEU A 152 -18.05 -14.99 -8.62
C LEU A 152 -19.56 -15.09 -8.36
N THR A 153 -20.05 -16.31 -8.33
CA THR A 153 -21.37 -16.63 -7.78
C THR A 153 -21.27 -16.80 -6.26
N ARG A 154 -22.40 -16.69 -5.53
CA ARG A 154 -22.43 -16.93 -4.08
C ARG A 154 -21.83 -18.29 -3.68
N GLU A 155 -22.10 -19.31 -4.49
CA GLU A 155 -21.53 -20.66 -4.27
C GLU A 155 -20.01 -20.66 -4.47
N GLY A 156 -19.51 -19.92 -5.48
CA GLY A 156 -18.08 -19.74 -5.72
C GLY A 156 -17.39 -18.99 -4.58
N GLU A 157 -18.01 -17.95 -4.00
CA GLU A 157 -17.48 -17.26 -2.79
C GLU A 157 -17.31 -18.23 -1.61
N ILE A 158 -18.31 -19.07 -1.37
CA ILE A 158 -18.28 -20.08 -0.29
C ILE A 158 -17.21 -21.14 -0.56
N GLU A 159 -17.06 -21.59 -1.82
CA GLU A 159 -16.04 -22.58 -2.19
C GLU A 159 -14.63 -22.04 -1.98
N ILE A 160 -14.38 -20.80 -2.40
CA ILE A 160 -13.08 -20.15 -2.19
C ILE A 160 -12.81 -19.94 -0.70
N ALA A 161 -13.81 -19.50 0.08
CA ALA A 161 -13.70 -19.35 1.53
C ALA A 161 -13.36 -20.68 2.22
N LYS A 162 -13.98 -21.78 1.80
CA LYS A 162 -13.61 -23.12 2.29
C LYS A 162 -12.18 -23.50 1.91
N ARG A 163 -11.72 -23.18 0.69
CA ARG A 163 -10.32 -23.41 0.27
C ARG A 163 -9.32 -22.59 1.10
N ILE A 164 -9.69 -21.37 1.54
CA ILE A 164 -8.89 -20.56 2.46
C ILE A 164 -8.81 -21.27 3.82
N GLU A 165 -9.95 -21.71 4.35
CA GLU A 165 -10.01 -22.43 5.65
C GLU A 165 -9.22 -23.75 5.59
N ASP A 166 -9.35 -24.54 4.53
CA ASP A 166 -8.58 -25.76 4.33
C ASP A 166 -7.07 -25.49 4.27
N GLY A 167 -6.66 -24.40 3.63
CA GLY A 167 -5.26 -23.96 3.63
C GLY A 167 -4.76 -23.65 5.05
N LEU A 168 -5.55 -22.93 5.84
CA LEU A 168 -5.24 -22.63 7.26
C LEU A 168 -5.18 -23.90 8.10
N ARG A 169 -6.13 -24.83 7.94
CA ARG A 169 -6.14 -26.12 8.63
C ARG A 169 -4.87 -26.92 8.33
N HIS A 170 -4.45 -27.00 7.07
CA HIS A 170 -3.20 -27.64 6.66
C HIS A 170 -1.98 -27.01 7.34
N MET A 171 -1.96 -25.67 7.47
CA MET A 171 -0.88 -24.98 8.16
C MET A 171 -0.85 -25.29 9.66
N VAL A 172 -2.00 -25.19 10.33
CA VAL A 172 -2.11 -25.50 11.77
C VAL A 172 -1.75 -26.96 12.05
N GLN A 173 -2.20 -27.89 11.22
CA GLN A 173 -1.85 -29.31 11.31
C GLN A 173 -0.35 -29.55 11.14
N ALA A 174 0.31 -28.87 10.18
CA ALA A 174 1.75 -28.96 10.02
C ALA A 174 2.51 -28.36 11.22
N ILE A 175 2.08 -27.18 11.72
CA ILE A 175 2.67 -26.52 12.89
C ILE A 175 2.54 -27.40 14.14
N SER A 176 1.39 -28.07 14.35
CA SER A 176 1.14 -28.95 15.50
C SER A 176 2.06 -30.18 15.53
N ALA A 177 2.62 -30.56 14.38
CA ALA A 177 3.57 -31.66 14.29
C ALA A 177 4.94 -31.32 14.90
N CYS A 178 5.33 -30.05 14.95
CA CYS A 178 6.60 -29.62 15.50
C CYS A 178 6.50 -29.36 17.00
N PRO A 179 7.31 -30.03 17.86
CA PRO A 179 7.25 -29.85 19.32
C PRO A 179 7.62 -28.43 19.76
N THR A 180 8.62 -27.83 19.13
CA THR A 180 9.09 -26.47 19.48
C THR A 180 8.03 -25.40 19.28
N THR A 181 7.22 -25.52 18.23
CA THR A 181 6.12 -24.56 17.97
C THR A 181 5.01 -24.66 19.01
N ILE A 182 4.71 -25.88 19.49
CA ILE A 182 3.75 -26.07 20.57
C ILE A 182 4.27 -25.44 21.88
N VAL A 183 5.57 -25.59 22.17
CA VAL A 183 6.18 -24.94 23.35
C VAL A 183 6.10 -23.43 23.23
N GLU A 184 6.45 -22.86 22.09
CA GLU A 184 6.36 -21.41 21.82
C GLU A 184 4.92 -20.88 21.96
N MET A 185 3.94 -21.68 21.51
CA MET A 185 2.52 -21.38 21.67
C MET A 185 2.11 -21.39 23.16
N LEU A 186 2.54 -22.38 23.93
CA LEU A 186 2.29 -22.47 25.35
C LEU A 186 2.98 -21.35 26.15
N GLU A 187 4.19 -20.95 25.77
CA GLU A 187 4.87 -19.76 26.34
C GLU A 187 4.09 -18.48 26.07
N SER A 188 3.53 -18.33 24.86
CA SER A 188 2.68 -17.20 24.53
C SER A 188 1.39 -17.18 25.35
N THR A 189 0.82 -18.35 25.62
CA THR A 189 -0.34 -18.53 26.50
C THR A 189 0.01 -18.18 27.97
N ASP A 190 1.21 -18.53 28.42
CA ASP A 190 1.68 -18.16 29.76
C ASP A 190 1.87 -16.65 29.91
N LYS A 191 2.29 -15.95 28.86
CA LYS A 191 2.32 -14.47 28.81
C LYS A 191 0.93 -13.87 28.90
N VAL A 192 -0.06 -14.46 28.20
CA VAL A 192 -1.47 -14.05 28.31
C VAL A 192 -2.02 -14.31 29.73
N ALA A 193 -1.64 -15.41 30.36
CA ALA A 193 -2.04 -15.72 31.75
C ALA A 193 -1.47 -14.72 32.76
N ARG A 194 -0.26 -14.17 32.50
CA ARG A 194 0.40 -13.15 33.34
C ARG A 194 0.00 -11.72 32.98
N ASP A 195 -0.93 -11.54 32.04
CA ASP A 195 -1.34 -10.23 31.51
C ASP A 195 -0.20 -9.41 30.84
N GLU A 196 0.88 -10.09 30.41
CA GLU A 196 1.97 -9.51 29.62
C GLU A 196 1.61 -9.38 28.13
N MET A 197 0.59 -10.11 27.66
CA MET A 197 0.10 -10.14 26.30
C MET A 197 -1.43 -10.21 26.29
N ARG A 198 -2.08 -9.49 25.38
CA ARG A 198 -3.54 -9.53 25.23
C ARG A 198 -3.96 -10.80 24.49
N ILE A 199 -5.13 -11.35 24.86
CA ILE A 199 -5.66 -12.56 24.25
C ILE A 199 -6.00 -12.38 22.77
N ASP A 200 -6.46 -11.20 22.38
CA ASP A 200 -6.80 -10.84 21.01
C ASP A 200 -5.58 -10.74 20.06
N GLU A 201 -4.36 -10.75 20.58
CA GLU A 201 -3.14 -10.89 19.79
C GLU A 201 -2.84 -12.34 19.41
N LEU A 202 -3.36 -13.31 20.17
CA LEU A 202 -3.13 -14.74 19.96
C LEU A 202 -4.31 -15.43 19.28
N ILE A 203 -5.55 -15.12 19.71
CA ILE A 203 -6.77 -15.83 19.32
C ILE A 203 -7.84 -14.82 18.91
N ASP A 204 -8.49 -15.05 17.73
CA ASP A 204 -9.65 -14.31 17.26
C ASP A 204 -10.98 -14.86 17.81
N GLY A 205 -11.01 -16.13 18.25
CA GLY A 205 -12.20 -16.80 18.80
C GLY A 205 -12.03 -18.29 18.98
N LEU A 206 -13.06 -18.92 19.50
CA LEU A 206 -13.15 -20.39 19.64
C LEU A 206 -14.23 -20.90 18.67
N ILE A 207 -13.96 -22.02 18.02
CA ILE A 207 -14.94 -22.69 17.16
C ILE A 207 -15.74 -23.62 18.08
N ASP A 208 -17.01 -23.28 18.28
CA ASP A 208 -17.93 -24.15 19.01
C ASP A 208 -18.67 -25.04 17.98
N PRO A 209 -18.40 -26.34 17.94
CA PRO A 209 -19.01 -27.24 16.96
C PRO A 209 -20.52 -27.39 17.15
N ASN A 210 -21.07 -26.96 18.30
CA ASN A 210 -22.50 -27.06 18.64
C ASN A 210 -23.29 -25.75 18.55
N ALA A 211 -22.65 -24.61 18.30
CA ALA A 211 -23.29 -23.30 18.26
C ALA A 211 -23.88 -22.92 16.89
N ALA A 212 -23.83 -23.80 15.91
CA ALA A 212 -24.50 -23.57 14.64
C ALA A 212 -25.90 -24.17 14.75
N THR A 213 -26.98 -23.37 14.81
CA THR A 213 -28.16 -23.60 13.97
C THR A 213 -29.47 -22.94 14.38
N GLU A 214 -29.66 -22.35 15.54
CA GLU A 214 -31.05 -21.92 15.86
C GLU A 214 -31.29 -20.42 16.09
N GLU A 215 -30.31 -19.64 16.54
CA GLU A 215 -30.50 -18.19 16.75
C GLU A 215 -30.10 -17.32 15.52
N GLU A 216 -29.21 -17.80 14.65
CA GLU A 216 -28.76 -17.07 13.46
C GLU A 216 -29.74 -17.17 12.29
N ALA A 217 -30.61 -18.17 12.23
CA ALA A 217 -31.62 -18.32 11.18
C ALA A 217 -32.82 -17.35 11.37
N ALA A 218 -33.10 -16.92 12.58
CA ALA A 218 -34.22 -16.01 12.88
C ALA A 218 -33.87 -14.55 12.56
N ALA A 219 -32.62 -14.12 12.74
CA ALA A 219 -32.18 -12.76 12.39
C ALA A 219 -32.00 -12.53 10.87
N LEU A 220 -31.88 -13.62 10.08
CA LEU A 220 -31.72 -13.56 8.62
C LEU A 220 -33.01 -13.33 7.85
N SER A 221 -34.18 -13.57 8.46
CA SER A 221 -35.48 -13.38 7.81
C SER A 221 -35.99 -11.94 7.86
N GLU A 222 -35.49 -11.12 8.77
CA GLU A 222 -35.92 -9.71 8.90
C GLU A 222 -35.08 -8.70 8.13
N ALA A 223 -33.88 -9.11 7.64
CA ALA A 223 -32.94 -8.22 6.92
C ALA A 223 -33.09 -8.24 5.39
N ASP A 224 -33.85 -9.16 4.80
CA ASP A 224 -33.95 -9.31 3.33
C ASP A 224 -35.10 -8.51 2.69
N GLU A 225 -35.99 -7.89 3.45
CA GLU A 225 -37.11 -7.08 2.93
C GLU A 225 -36.88 -5.55 2.96
N GLY A 226 -35.74 -5.07 3.46
CA GLY A 226 -35.45 -3.64 3.67
C GLY A 226 -34.51 -2.97 2.69
N ASP A 227 -33.93 -3.65 1.71
CA ASP A 227 -32.72 -3.17 0.99
C ASP A 227 -32.98 -2.60 -0.42
N GLU A 228 -34.21 -2.43 -0.88
CA GLU A 228 -34.52 -1.86 -2.21
C GLU A 228 -34.91 -0.36 -2.24
N GLU A 229 -35.14 0.30 -1.12
CA GLU A 229 -35.56 1.72 -1.10
C GLU A 229 -34.51 2.72 -0.52
N ALA A 230 -33.31 2.29 -0.15
CA ALA A 230 -32.31 3.15 0.50
C ALA A 230 -31.21 3.69 -0.44
N GLU A 231 -31.39 3.73 -1.77
CA GLU A 231 -30.33 4.14 -2.71
C GLU A 231 -30.24 5.65 -3.00
N GLU A 232 -31.11 6.52 -2.51
CA GLU A 232 -31.12 7.94 -2.90
C GLU A 232 -30.73 8.98 -1.82
N GLU A 233 -30.46 8.61 -0.57
CA GLU A 233 -30.06 9.59 0.49
C GLU A 233 -28.70 9.35 1.13
N GLU A 234 -27.70 8.79 0.45
CA GLU A 234 -26.38 8.58 0.99
C GLU A 234 -25.40 9.72 0.73
N GLY A 235 -25.59 10.85 1.40
CA GLY A 235 -24.62 11.95 1.51
C GLY A 235 -23.88 12.05 2.84
N ALA A 236 -24.18 11.27 3.86
CA ALA A 236 -23.48 11.35 5.14
C ALA A 236 -23.67 10.06 5.92
N ALA A 237 -22.61 9.30 6.14
CA ALA A 237 -22.60 8.31 7.19
C ALA A 237 -22.79 9.02 8.52
N ASP A 238 -23.98 8.85 9.09
CA ASP A 238 -24.32 9.27 10.44
C ASP A 238 -23.57 8.35 11.40
N VAL A 239 -22.45 8.82 11.96
CA VAL A 239 -21.96 8.34 13.24
C VAL A 239 -22.68 9.21 14.25
N GLY A 240 -23.79 8.72 14.75
CA GLY A 240 -24.54 9.33 15.83
C GLY A 240 -23.64 9.46 17.05
N ASP A 241 -23.48 10.68 17.48
CA ASP A 241 -22.69 11.07 18.63
C ASP A 241 -23.55 12.02 19.45
N GLU A 242 -24.50 11.46 20.18
CA GLU A 242 -25.19 12.13 21.29
C GLU A 242 -25.78 11.03 22.20
N ASP A 243 -25.15 10.78 23.32
CA ASP A 243 -25.36 9.83 24.42
C ASP A 243 -24.33 8.70 24.54
N ASP A 244 -23.13 8.84 23.97
CA ASP A 244 -22.23 7.69 23.74
C ASP A 244 -21.15 7.50 24.81
N GLU A 245 -20.87 8.42 25.74
CA GLU A 245 -19.97 8.09 26.85
C GLU A 245 -20.51 6.94 27.70
N SER A 246 -21.86 6.86 27.87
CA SER A 246 -22.47 5.74 28.60
C SER A 246 -22.70 4.49 27.75
N ALA A 247 -22.83 4.63 26.44
CA ALA A 247 -22.93 3.51 25.49
C ALA A 247 -21.56 2.93 25.17
N GLU A 248 -20.55 3.78 24.94
CA GLU A 248 -19.16 3.36 24.78
C GLU A 248 -18.62 2.67 26.04
N GLU A 249 -18.91 3.17 27.25
CA GLU A 249 -18.54 2.50 28.49
C GLU A 249 -19.24 1.15 28.65
N LYS A 250 -20.51 1.02 28.27
CA LYS A 250 -21.24 -0.27 28.29
C LYS A 250 -20.75 -1.23 27.24
N GLU A 251 -20.46 -0.75 26.04
CA GLU A 251 -19.89 -1.56 24.95
C GLU A 251 -18.45 -1.98 25.28
N ALA A 252 -17.64 -1.08 25.83
CA ALA A 252 -16.31 -1.39 26.34
C ALA A 252 -16.35 -2.41 27.48
N ALA A 253 -17.32 -2.30 28.40
CA ALA A 253 -17.52 -3.24 29.49
C ALA A 253 -18.03 -4.60 28.98
N ALA A 254 -18.94 -4.63 28.02
CA ALA A 254 -19.40 -5.86 27.36
C ALA A 254 -18.26 -6.55 26.58
N ASN A 255 -17.50 -5.79 25.82
CA ASN A 255 -16.33 -6.29 25.11
C ASN A 255 -15.25 -6.83 26.07
N ALA A 256 -15.01 -6.15 27.20
CA ALA A 256 -14.10 -6.62 28.25
C ALA A 256 -14.58 -7.90 28.90
N ALA A 257 -15.89 -8.04 29.15
CA ALA A 257 -16.46 -9.28 29.69
C ALA A 257 -16.34 -10.45 28.71
N THR A 258 -16.63 -10.21 27.44
CA THR A 258 -16.46 -11.20 26.36
C THR A 258 -14.99 -11.64 26.20
N LEU A 259 -14.05 -10.70 26.25
CA LEU A 259 -12.62 -11.01 26.23
C LEU A 259 -12.16 -11.80 27.45
N LEU A 260 -12.73 -11.55 28.63
CA LEU A 260 -12.44 -12.34 29.85
C LEU A 260 -13.00 -13.75 29.74
N GLN A 261 -14.19 -13.94 29.20
CA GLN A 261 -14.75 -15.26 28.92
C GLN A 261 -13.89 -16.01 27.93
N LEU A 262 -13.56 -15.39 26.79
CA LEU A 262 -12.66 -15.96 25.79
C LEU A 262 -11.31 -16.36 26.42
N LYS A 263 -10.74 -15.50 27.29
CA LYS A 263 -9.48 -15.79 27.99
C LYS A 263 -9.59 -17.03 28.88
N THR A 264 -10.65 -17.16 29.66
CA THR A 264 -10.84 -18.30 30.57
C THR A 264 -11.03 -19.61 29.81
N GLU A 265 -11.84 -19.63 28.77
CA GLU A 265 -12.07 -20.82 27.93
C GLU A 265 -10.81 -21.20 27.14
N ALA A 266 -10.12 -20.23 26.56
CA ALA A 266 -8.86 -20.46 25.85
C ALA A 266 -7.80 -21.07 26.78
N LEU A 267 -7.62 -20.50 28.00
CA LEU A 267 -6.67 -21.03 28.98
C LEU A 267 -7.02 -22.45 29.40
N ALA A 268 -8.30 -22.80 29.54
CA ALA A 268 -8.74 -24.16 29.85
C ALA A 268 -8.37 -25.15 28.72
N ARG A 269 -8.59 -24.78 27.45
CA ARG A 269 -8.18 -25.61 26.29
C ARG A 269 -6.65 -25.74 26.19
N PHE A 270 -5.91 -24.66 26.41
CA PHE A 270 -4.44 -24.74 26.42
C PHE A 270 -3.89 -25.58 27.58
N ALA A 271 -4.58 -25.65 28.71
CA ALA A 271 -4.19 -26.56 29.79
C ALA A 271 -4.32 -28.04 29.36
N VAL A 272 -5.36 -28.37 28.57
CA VAL A 272 -5.49 -29.72 27.96
C VAL A 272 -4.35 -29.99 26.98
N ILE A 273 -4.05 -29.03 26.08
CA ILE A 273 -2.96 -29.14 25.11
C ILE A 273 -1.62 -29.30 25.82
N ARG A 274 -1.37 -28.59 26.93
CA ARG A 274 -0.16 -28.71 27.75
C ARG A 274 0.00 -30.14 28.29
N ASN A 275 -1.06 -30.71 28.86
CA ASN A 275 -1.04 -32.08 29.38
C ASN A 275 -0.78 -33.11 28.25
N LEU A 276 -1.45 -32.96 27.11
CA LEU A 276 -1.21 -33.81 25.94
C LEU A 276 0.23 -33.67 25.40
N ASN A 277 0.79 -32.46 25.42
CA ASN A 277 2.17 -32.22 24.99
C ASN A 277 3.19 -32.87 25.95
N GLU A 278 2.97 -32.83 27.27
CA GLU A 278 3.82 -33.53 28.26
C GLU A 278 3.80 -35.04 28.01
N GLN A 279 2.63 -35.62 27.76
CA GLN A 279 2.49 -37.04 27.40
C GLN A 279 3.18 -37.36 26.07
N LYS A 280 3.03 -36.50 25.08
CA LYS A 280 3.69 -36.60 23.76
C LYS A 280 5.22 -36.59 23.92
N MET A 281 5.76 -35.67 24.74
CA MET A 281 7.21 -35.56 24.97
C MET A 281 7.75 -36.79 25.72
N SER A 282 7.01 -37.31 26.67
CA SER A 282 7.37 -38.58 27.36
C SER A 282 7.39 -39.76 26.39
N ALA A 283 6.37 -39.89 25.54
CA ALA A 283 6.31 -40.91 24.49
C ALA A 283 7.45 -40.77 23.45
N LEU A 284 7.83 -39.53 23.10
CA LEU A 284 8.95 -39.25 22.19
C LEU A 284 10.28 -39.76 22.74
N VAL A 285 10.55 -39.55 24.04
CA VAL A 285 11.78 -39.98 24.70
C VAL A 285 11.82 -41.50 24.86
N GLU A 286 10.69 -42.16 25.18
CA GLU A 286 10.63 -43.60 25.45
C GLU A 286 10.60 -44.44 24.16
N ARG A 287 9.87 -43.99 23.12
CA ARG A 287 9.49 -44.81 21.95
C ARG A 287 9.87 -44.22 20.61
N GLY A 288 10.25 -42.96 20.60
CA GLY A 288 10.62 -42.24 19.37
C GLY A 288 9.44 -41.66 18.59
N SER A 289 9.74 -40.90 17.50
CA SER A 289 8.75 -40.13 16.73
C SER A 289 7.83 -40.97 15.82
N GLN A 290 8.17 -42.22 15.57
CA GLN A 290 7.43 -43.14 14.68
C GLN A 290 6.43 -44.06 15.40
N ASP A 291 6.31 -43.97 16.73
CA ASP A 291 5.40 -44.82 17.51
C ASP A 291 3.93 -44.40 17.26
N SER A 292 3.05 -45.42 17.19
CA SER A 292 1.61 -45.20 16.99
C SER A 292 0.97 -44.39 18.12
N GLY A 293 1.47 -44.54 19.35
CA GLY A 293 1.02 -43.73 20.50
C GLY A 293 1.41 -42.26 20.39
N TYR A 294 2.63 -41.96 19.92
CA TYR A 294 3.08 -40.62 19.68
C TYR A 294 2.24 -39.94 18.58
N LEU A 295 1.98 -40.63 17.45
CA LEU A 295 1.15 -40.12 16.35
C LEU A 295 -0.30 -39.89 16.79
N ALA A 296 -0.87 -40.74 17.62
CA ALA A 296 -2.22 -40.57 18.17
C ALA A 296 -2.32 -39.31 19.06
N LEU A 297 -1.33 -39.09 19.96
CA LEU A 297 -1.27 -37.88 20.78
C LEU A 297 -1.07 -36.61 19.94
N GLN A 298 -0.25 -36.67 18.89
CA GLN A 298 -0.07 -35.59 17.95
C GLN A 298 -1.37 -35.26 17.25
N GLN A 299 -2.16 -36.24 16.81
CA GLN A 299 -3.45 -36.01 16.17
C GLN A 299 -4.43 -35.38 17.16
N GLN A 300 -4.49 -35.82 18.42
CA GLN A 300 -5.34 -35.18 19.43
C GLN A 300 -4.96 -33.71 19.67
N ILE A 301 -3.66 -33.38 19.75
CA ILE A 301 -3.21 -32.00 19.87
C ILE A 301 -3.63 -31.18 18.63
N SER A 302 -3.50 -31.79 17.44
CA SER A 302 -3.93 -31.14 16.20
C SER A 302 -5.42 -30.84 16.19
N ASP A 303 -6.25 -31.80 16.61
CA ASP A 303 -7.70 -31.66 16.66
C ASP A 303 -8.13 -30.58 17.68
N GLU A 304 -7.48 -30.51 18.85
CA GLU A 304 -7.72 -29.44 19.83
C GLU A 304 -7.29 -28.05 19.30
N LEU A 305 -6.16 -27.97 18.60
CA LEU A 305 -5.70 -26.72 17.99
C LEU A 305 -6.60 -26.25 16.84
N LEU A 306 -7.21 -27.17 16.09
CA LEU A 306 -8.17 -26.85 15.03
C LEU A 306 -9.48 -26.25 15.58
N ASN A 307 -9.80 -26.47 16.84
CA ASN A 307 -10.94 -25.86 17.53
C ASN A 307 -10.65 -24.43 18.01
N ILE A 308 -9.40 -23.97 17.90
CA ILE A 308 -8.98 -22.62 18.30
C ILE A 308 -8.73 -21.80 17.01
N ARG A 309 -9.35 -20.65 16.92
CA ARG A 309 -9.13 -19.72 15.80
C ARG A 309 -7.99 -18.75 16.17
N PHE A 310 -6.82 -19.05 15.66
CA PHE A 310 -5.66 -18.19 15.86
C PHE A 310 -5.70 -16.94 15.00
N THR A 311 -5.12 -15.85 15.51
CA THR A 311 -4.89 -14.65 14.70
C THR A 311 -3.91 -14.94 13.57
N ALA A 312 -4.05 -14.24 12.44
CA ALA A 312 -3.13 -14.36 11.31
C ALA A 312 -1.67 -14.10 11.73
N LYS A 313 -1.45 -13.11 12.61
CA LYS A 313 -0.13 -12.78 13.16
C LYS A 313 0.47 -13.91 13.99
N ALA A 314 -0.33 -14.60 14.78
CA ALA A 314 0.13 -15.73 15.60
C ALA A 314 0.55 -16.90 14.71
N ILE A 315 -0.26 -17.24 13.69
CA ILE A 315 0.09 -18.29 12.73
C ILE A 315 1.36 -17.93 11.97
N GLU A 316 1.48 -16.71 11.47
CA GLU A 316 2.67 -16.23 10.73
C GLU A 316 3.94 -16.33 11.58
N ARG A 317 3.89 -15.89 12.85
CA ARG A 317 5.02 -16.02 13.78
C ARG A 317 5.45 -17.47 13.98
N LEU A 318 4.49 -18.40 14.17
CA LEU A 318 4.79 -19.83 14.32
C LEU A 318 5.35 -20.43 13.03
N CYS A 319 4.83 -20.01 11.86
CA CYS A 319 5.36 -20.40 10.56
C CYS A 319 6.80 -19.91 10.37
N ASP A 320 7.09 -18.66 10.76
CA ASP A 320 8.43 -18.09 10.67
C ASP A 320 9.42 -18.77 11.59
N SER A 321 9.00 -19.21 12.79
CA SER A 321 9.81 -20.03 13.68
C SER A 321 10.22 -21.34 13.01
N VAL A 322 9.28 -22.07 12.37
CA VAL A 322 9.60 -23.29 11.60
C VAL A 322 10.53 -22.99 10.43
N ARG A 323 10.28 -21.92 9.66
CA ARG A 323 11.13 -21.52 8.54
C ARG A 323 12.55 -21.21 8.98
N HIS A 324 12.68 -20.49 10.10
CA HIS A 324 13.98 -20.16 10.67
C HIS A 324 14.77 -21.40 11.07
N MET A 325 14.13 -22.37 11.73
CA MET A 325 14.76 -23.64 12.06
C MET A 325 15.22 -24.39 10.82
N VAL A 326 14.40 -24.46 9.77
CA VAL A 326 14.76 -25.13 8.51
C VAL A 326 15.88 -24.38 7.80
N GLU A 327 15.91 -23.04 7.84
CA GLU A 327 16.97 -22.25 7.23
C GLU A 327 18.31 -22.44 7.95
N GLN A 328 18.30 -22.56 9.29
CA GLN A 328 19.51 -22.94 10.04
C GLN A 328 20.04 -24.30 9.58
N VAL A 329 19.16 -25.30 9.47
CA VAL A 329 19.54 -26.64 8.97
C VAL A 329 20.14 -26.53 7.56
N ARG A 330 19.45 -25.83 6.64
CA ARG A 330 19.93 -25.63 5.27
C ARG A 330 21.24 -24.85 5.19
N SER A 331 21.49 -23.94 6.11
CA SER A 331 22.76 -23.19 6.18
C SER A 331 23.93 -24.13 6.46
N HIS A 332 23.79 -25.00 7.48
CA HIS A 332 24.81 -26.00 7.80
C HIS A 332 24.98 -27.05 6.69
N GLU A 333 23.90 -27.50 6.07
CA GLU A 333 23.96 -28.40 4.90
C GLU A 333 24.71 -27.76 3.71
N ARG A 334 24.48 -26.47 3.44
CA ARG A 334 25.21 -25.73 2.38
C ARG A 334 26.70 -25.61 2.72
N GLN A 335 27.05 -25.40 3.99
CA GLN A 335 28.45 -25.36 4.42
C GLN A 335 29.12 -26.72 4.22
N ILE A 336 28.46 -27.82 4.62
CA ILE A 336 28.96 -29.19 4.37
C ILE A 336 29.13 -29.44 2.86
N LEU A 337 28.14 -29.03 2.05
CA LEU A 337 28.24 -29.14 0.59
C LEU A 337 29.45 -28.38 0.04
N GLN A 338 29.67 -27.13 0.47
CA GLN A 338 30.84 -26.33 0.06
C GLN A 338 32.15 -27.01 0.47
N LEU A 339 32.23 -27.55 1.67
CA LEU A 339 33.45 -28.27 2.14
C LEU A 339 33.67 -29.52 1.31
N CYS A 340 32.67 -30.32 1.03
CA CYS A 340 32.82 -31.58 0.30
C CYS A 340 32.97 -31.40 -1.21
N VAL A 341 32.25 -30.47 -1.84
CA VAL A 341 32.28 -30.28 -3.30
C VAL A 341 33.42 -29.32 -3.69
N ASP A 342 33.43 -28.11 -3.11
CA ASP A 342 34.32 -27.05 -3.57
C ASP A 342 35.77 -27.23 -3.05
N ARG A 343 35.94 -27.70 -1.80
CA ARG A 343 37.26 -27.87 -1.19
C ARG A 343 37.84 -29.29 -1.38
N ALA A 344 36.99 -30.32 -1.27
CA ALA A 344 37.46 -31.71 -1.40
C ALA A 344 37.37 -32.26 -2.83
N GLY A 345 36.63 -31.60 -3.74
CA GLY A 345 36.50 -32.00 -5.14
C GLY A 345 35.52 -33.14 -5.37
N MET A 346 34.60 -33.39 -4.46
CA MET A 346 33.55 -34.43 -4.60
C MET A 346 32.55 -34.01 -5.69
N PRO A 347 32.14 -34.88 -6.63
CA PRO A 347 31.12 -34.55 -7.61
C PRO A 347 29.77 -34.18 -6.94
N ARG A 348 29.21 -33.00 -7.25
CA ARG A 348 27.96 -32.50 -6.68
C ARG A 348 26.79 -33.47 -6.84
N GLN A 349 26.69 -34.14 -7.98
CA GLN A 349 25.64 -35.14 -8.22
C GLN A 349 25.75 -36.36 -7.29
N HIS A 350 26.97 -36.73 -6.91
CA HIS A 350 27.21 -37.83 -5.98
C HIS A 350 26.83 -37.41 -4.55
N PHE A 351 27.22 -36.21 -4.12
CA PHE A 351 26.85 -35.65 -2.83
C PHE A 351 25.33 -35.61 -2.63
N ILE A 352 24.58 -35.07 -3.63
CA ILE A 352 23.12 -34.94 -3.56
C ILE A 352 22.43 -36.33 -3.46
N LYS A 353 23.06 -37.42 -3.93
CA LYS A 353 22.50 -38.78 -3.81
C LYS A 353 22.82 -39.46 -2.49
N VAL A 354 23.98 -39.18 -1.89
CA VAL A 354 24.51 -39.94 -0.74
C VAL A 354 24.28 -39.21 0.60
N PHE A 355 24.32 -37.89 0.61
CA PHE A 355 24.20 -37.10 1.83
C PHE A 355 22.76 -37.04 2.42
N PRO A 356 21.65 -36.94 1.64
CA PRO A 356 20.32 -36.88 2.20
C PRO A 356 19.99 -38.12 3.02
N GLY A 357 19.56 -37.91 4.26
CA GLY A 357 19.26 -38.97 5.25
C GLY A 357 20.47 -39.41 6.09
N LYS A 358 21.67 -38.89 5.82
CA LYS A 358 22.89 -39.12 6.60
C LYS A 358 23.45 -37.82 7.19
N GLU A 359 22.60 -36.83 7.36
CA GLU A 359 23.00 -35.51 7.86
C GLU A 359 23.57 -35.57 9.28
N VAL A 360 23.09 -36.52 10.09
CA VAL A 360 23.43 -36.72 11.51
C VAL A 360 24.42 -37.89 11.71
N ASP A 361 24.74 -38.62 10.67
CA ASP A 361 25.64 -39.75 10.71
C ASP A 361 27.10 -39.29 10.63
N LEU A 362 27.81 -39.34 11.76
CA LEU A 362 29.21 -38.92 11.87
C LEU A 362 30.19 -39.87 11.16
N ASP A 363 29.78 -41.13 10.93
CA ASP A 363 30.63 -42.13 10.27
C ASP A 363 30.49 -42.11 8.74
N TRP A 364 29.42 -41.46 8.21
CA TRP A 364 29.19 -41.33 6.77
C TRP A 364 30.42 -40.86 5.98
N LEU A 365 31.15 -39.87 6.48
CA LEU A 365 32.33 -39.33 5.77
C LEU A 365 33.49 -40.32 5.79
N LYS A 366 33.64 -41.10 6.86
CA LYS A 366 34.64 -42.17 6.97
C LYS A 366 34.39 -43.28 5.94
N ASP A 367 33.10 -43.66 5.79
CA ASP A 367 32.67 -44.63 4.79
C ASP A 367 32.97 -44.17 3.36
N GLU A 368 32.70 -42.90 3.04
CA GLU A 368 33.05 -42.32 1.74
C GLU A 368 34.56 -42.24 1.50
N ILE A 369 35.38 -41.96 2.51
CA ILE A 369 36.83 -41.98 2.42
C ILE A 369 37.33 -43.40 2.18
N ALA A 370 36.76 -44.41 2.84
CA ALA A 370 37.11 -45.82 2.70
C ALA A 370 36.88 -46.38 1.28
N LEU A 371 35.98 -45.76 0.51
CA LEU A 371 35.75 -46.12 -0.92
C LEU A 371 36.91 -45.80 -1.84
N GLY A 372 37.96 -45.09 -1.38
CA GLY A 372 39.22 -44.86 -2.12
C GLY A 372 39.09 -44.14 -3.42
N LYS A 373 38.06 -43.27 -3.61
CA LYS A 373 37.85 -42.49 -4.82
C LYS A 373 38.87 -41.32 -4.91
N SER A 374 39.00 -40.71 -6.10
CA SER A 374 39.98 -39.64 -6.38
C SER A 374 39.89 -38.42 -5.45
N TYR A 375 38.79 -38.20 -4.79
CA TYR A 375 38.57 -37.10 -3.86
C TYR A 375 38.75 -37.49 -2.37
N ALA A 376 39.18 -38.73 -2.07
CA ALA A 376 39.34 -39.23 -0.71
C ALA A 376 40.36 -38.41 0.10
N GLU A 377 41.50 -38.03 -0.50
CA GLU A 377 42.49 -37.18 0.15
C GLU A 377 41.97 -35.75 0.45
N GLY A 378 41.14 -35.21 -0.44
CA GLY A 378 40.47 -33.93 -0.23
C GLY A 378 39.49 -33.99 0.94
N LEU A 379 38.70 -35.11 1.04
CA LEU A 379 37.80 -35.33 2.14
C LEU A 379 38.51 -35.49 3.49
N MET A 380 39.66 -36.16 3.52
CA MET A 380 40.45 -36.27 4.76
C MET A 380 40.87 -34.92 5.33
N ARG A 381 41.22 -33.96 4.47
CA ARG A 381 41.61 -32.60 4.88
C ARG A 381 40.45 -31.80 5.46
N VAL A 382 39.25 -31.94 4.93
CA VAL A 382 38.06 -31.20 5.37
C VAL A 382 37.26 -31.94 6.43
N HIS A 383 37.62 -33.21 6.74
CA HIS A 383 36.92 -34.06 7.70
C HIS A 383 36.60 -33.37 9.06
N PRO A 384 37.58 -32.71 9.76
CA PRO A 384 37.28 -32.09 11.05
C PRO A 384 36.24 -30.93 10.91
N ALA A 385 36.28 -30.14 9.84
CA ALA A 385 35.35 -29.07 9.63
C ALA A 385 33.93 -29.57 9.29
N VAL A 386 33.82 -30.69 8.56
CA VAL A 386 32.52 -31.33 8.29
C VAL A 386 31.93 -31.91 9.55
N LEU A 387 32.73 -32.55 10.41
CA LEU A 387 32.29 -33.07 11.70
C LEU A 387 31.76 -31.96 12.62
N GLU A 388 32.42 -30.78 12.63
CA GLU A 388 31.94 -29.65 13.42
C GLU A 388 30.55 -29.18 12.94
N GLU A 389 30.34 -29.10 11.64
CA GLU A 389 29.03 -28.70 11.09
C GLU A 389 27.97 -29.80 11.31
N GLN A 390 28.33 -31.09 11.24
CA GLN A 390 27.43 -32.20 11.59
C GLN A 390 27.06 -32.17 13.06
N GLN A 391 28.00 -31.85 13.96
CA GLN A 391 27.70 -31.72 15.39
C GLN A 391 26.70 -30.60 15.64
N LYS A 392 26.81 -29.47 14.96
CA LYS A 392 25.81 -28.38 15.01
C LYS A 392 24.43 -28.82 14.54
N LEU A 393 24.36 -29.69 13.51
CA LEU A 393 23.09 -30.29 13.06
C LEU A 393 22.50 -31.25 14.11
N ILE A 394 23.33 -32.04 14.80
CA ILE A 394 22.91 -32.92 15.91
C ILE A 394 22.37 -32.07 17.05
N ASP A 395 23.06 -31.02 17.45
CA ASP A 395 22.65 -30.11 18.50
C ASP A 395 21.30 -29.45 18.18
N LEU A 396 21.12 -29.01 16.89
CA LEU A 396 19.85 -28.50 16.39
C LEU A 396 18.74 -29.55 16.45
N GLN A 397 19.00 -30.78 16.00
CA GLN A 397 18.02 -31.86 16.06
C GLN A 397 17.60 -32.17 17.50
N THR A 398 18.55 -32.19 18.43
CA THR A 398 18.29 -32.43 19.86
C THR A 398 17.43 -31.30 20.43
N ARG A 399 17.69 -30.07 20.08
CA ARG A 399 16.89 -28.90 20.50
C ARG A 399 15.48 -28.95 19.94
N ILE A 400 15.30 -29.36 18.69
CA ILE A 400 14.00 -29.42 18.00
C ILE A 400 13.19 -30.63 18.46
N GLY A 401 13.86 -31.74 18.81
CA GLY A 401 13.25 -32.96 19.32
C GLY A 401 12.71 -33.90 18.24
N ILE A 402 12.82 -33.58 16.96
CA ILE A 402 12.41 -34.44 15.85
C ILE A 402 13.53 -34.58 14.79
N PRO A 403 13.51 -35.69 14.01
CA PRO A 403 14.47 -35.86 12.91
C PRO A 403 14.42 -34.70 11.88
N LEU A 404 15.59 -34.31 11.39
CA LEU A 404 15.71 -33.20 10.41
C LEU A 404 14.87 -33.43 9.14
N LYS A 405 14.71 -34.67 8.72
CA LYS A 405 13.87 -35.06 7.60
C LYS A 405 12.40 -34.72 7.86
N GLU A 406 11.87 -35.08 9.04
CA GLU A 406 10.49 -34.77 9.42
C GLU A 406 10.26 -33.26 9.51
N LEU A 407 11.22 -32.50 10.04
CA LEU A 407 11.15 -31.02 10.06
C LEU A 407 11.04 -30.42 8.64
N LYS A 408 11.82 -30.96 7.70
CA LYS A 408 11.74 -30.53 6.29
C LYS A 408 10.38 -30.88 5.65
N ASP A 409 9.83 -32.04 5.98
CA ASP A 409 8.53 -32.47 5.50
C ASP A 409 7.39 -31.64 6.11
N ILE A 410 7.47 -31.28 7.39
CA ILE A 410 6.56 -30.33 8.07
C ILE A 410 6.58 -28.96 7.36
N ASN A 411 7.78 -28.43 7.10
CA ASN A 411 7.91 -27.14 6.39
C ASN A 411 7.35 -27.21 4.98
N ARG A 412 7.49 -28.34 4.28
CA ARG A 412 6.91 -28.54 2.94
C ARG A 412 5.39 -28.56 2.99
N GLN A 413 4.80 -29.28 3.96
CA GLN A 413 3.35 -29.32 4.16
C GLN A 413 2.80 -27.93 4.50
N MET A 414 3.45 -27.23 5.44
CA MET A 414 3.12 -25.86 5.83
C MET A 414 3.16 -24.91 4.62
N SER A 415 4.25 -24.93 3.82
CA SER A 415 4.39 -24.09 2.62
C SER A 415 3.33 -24.43 1.54
N THR A 416 2.93 -25.70 1.45
CA THR A 416 1.85 -26.12 0.53
C THR A 416 0.50 -25.58 1.00
N GLY A 417 0.20 -25.64 2.30
CA GLY A 417 -1.00 -25.05 2.90
C GLY A 417 -1.07 -23.53 2.69
N GLU A 418 0.04 -22.84 2.94
CA GLU A 418 0.18 -21.40 2.73
C GLU A 418 -0.04 -21.02 1.26
N ALA A 419 0.56 -21.75 0.33
CA ALA A 419 0.40 -21.48 -1.11
C ALA A 419 -1.06 -21.66 -1.56
N LYS A 420 -1.77 -22.68 -1.04
CA LYS A 420 -3.20 -22.90 -1.30
C LYS A 420 -4.04 -21.74 -0.77
N MET A 421 -3.83 -21.35 0.49
CA MET A 421 -4.53 -20.24 1.12
C MET A 421 -4.28 -18.93 0.38
N ARG A 422 -3.02 -18.60 0.07
CA ARG A 422 -2.62 -17.37 -0.61
C ARG A 422 -3.21 -17.28 -2.03
N ARG A 423 -3.26 -18.43 -2.75
CA ARG A 423 -3.90 -18.51 -4.06
C ARG A 423 -5.41 -18.26 -3.97
N ALA A 424 -6.09 -18.88 -3.02
CA ALA A 424 -7.53 -18.70 -2.83
C ALA A 424 -7.87 -17.26 -2.41
N LYS A 425 -7.09 -16.63 -1.49
CA LYS A 425 -7.24 -15.22 -1.13
C LYS A 425 -7.09 -14.30 -2.34
N ARG A 426 -6.11 -14.57 -3.21
CA ARG A 426 -5.89 -13.80 -4.44
C ARG A 426 -7.09 -13.91 -5.38
N GLU A 427 -7.59 -15.13 -5.62
CA GLU A 427 -8.74 -15.40 -6.47
C GLU A 427 -9.99 -14.65 -5.98
N MET A 428 -10.23 -14.65 -4.65
CA MET A 428 -11.33 -13.91 -4.04
C MET A 428 -11.18 -12.40 -4.21
N THR A 429 -9.96 -11.88 -4.05
CA THR A 429 -9.66 -10.44 -4.19
C THR A 429 -9.82 -10.00 -5.63
N GLU A 430 -9.22 -10.71 -6.59
CA GLU A 430 -9.25 -10.39 -8.02
C GLU A 430 -10.69 -10.32 -8.56
N ALA A 431 -11.54 -11.27 -8.17
CA ALA A 431 -12.94 -11.31 -8.60
C ALA A 431 -13.78 -10.13 -8.05
N ASN A 432 -13.38 -9.53 -6.92
CA ASN A 432 -14.11 -8.45 -6.26
C ASN A 432 -13.52 -7.04 -6.48
N LEU A 433 -12.49 -6.87 -7.34
CA LEU A 433 -11.91 -5.57 -7.65
C LEU A 433 -12.93 -4.59 -8.25
N ARG A 434 -13.92 -5.10 -9.01
CA ARG A 434 -15.01 -4.27 -9.58
C ARG A 434 -15.86 -3.61 -8.50
N LEU A 435 -16.07 -4.28 -7.38
CA LEU A 435 -16.79 -3.72 -6.23
C LEU A 435 -16.05 -2.50 -5.67
N VAL A 436 -14.72 -2.58 -5.54
CA VAL A 436 -13.89 -1.46 -5.07
C VAL A 436 -14.07 -0.23 -5.95
N ILE A 437 -14.03 -0.41 -7.27
CA ILE A 437 -14.17 0.69 -8.23
C ILE A 437 -15.54 1.35 -8.11
N SER A 438 -16.61 0.56 -7.98
CA SER A 438 -17.97 1.10 -7.84
C SER A 438 -18.14 1.97 -6.60
N ILE A 439 -17.44 1.62 -5.51
CA ILE A 439 -17.41 2.39 -4.27
C ILE A 439 -16.48 3.60 -4.40
N ALA A 440 -15.24 3.41 -4.89
CA ALA A 440 -14.26 4.49 -5.02
C ALA A 440 -14.76 5.63 -5.92
N LYS A 441 -15.57 5.33 -6.96
CA LYS A 441 -16.20 6.32 -7.83
C LYS A 441 -17.04 7.34 -7.06
N LYS A 442 -17.67 6.96 -5.94
CA LYS A 442 -18.47 7.88 -5.10
C LYS A 442 -17.60 8.89 -4.32
N TYR A 443 -16.30 8.62 -4.19
CA TYR A 443 -15.33 9.43 -3.41
C TYR A 443 -14.36 10.25 -4.26
N THR A 444 -14.57 10.32 -5.57
CA THR A 444 -13.78 11.19 -6.48
C THR A 444 -13.91 12.66 -6.11
N ASN A 445 -12.92 13.47 -6.44
CA ASN A 445 -12.86 14.92 -6.18
C ASN A 445 -12.84 15.31 -4.69
N ARG A 446 -12.33 14.43 -3.82
CA ARG A 446 -12.19 14.67 -2.37
C ARG A 446 -10.73 14.78 -1.92
N GLY A 447 -9.82 15.20 -2.81
CA GLY A 447 -8.42 15.47 -2.50
C GLY A 447 -7.43 14.34 -2.81
N LEU A 448 -7.90 13.13 -3.17
CA LEU A 448 -7.07 12.04 -3.66
C LEU A 448 -7.40 11.71 -5.13
N GLN A 449 -6.40 11.25 -5.87
CA GLN A 449 -6.58 10.76 -7.22
C GLN A 449 -7.37 9.46 -7.24
N PHE A 450 -8.08 9.20 -8.34
CA PHE A 450 -8.96 8.04 -8.45
C PHE A 450 -8.22 6.70 -8.29
N LEU A 451 -7.01 6.58 -8.84
CA LEU A 451 -6.20 5.38 -8.67
C LEU A 451 -5.77 5.14 -7.21
N ASP A 452 -5.47 6.20 -6.46
CA ASP A 452 -5.10 6.09 -5.06
C ASP A 452 -6.30 5.64 -4.21
N LEU A 453 -7.51 6.15 -4.50
CA LEU A 453 -8.75 5.69 -3.88
C LEU A 453 -9.01 4.21 -4.14
N ILE A 454 -8.76 3.74 -5.38
CA ILE A 454 -8.87 2.32 -5.71
C ILE A 454 -7.86 1.49 -4.92
N GLN A 455 -6.60 1.92 -4.82
CA GLN A 455 -5.57 1.15 -4.10
C GLN A 455 -5.85 1.07 -2.59
N GLU A 456 -6.27 2.16 -1.98
CA GLU A 456 -6.69 2.14 -0.57
C GLU A 456 -7.94 1.27 -0.37
N GLY A 457 -8.88 1.33 -1.32
CA GLY A 457 -10.04 0.42 -1.34
C GLY A 457 -9.63 -1.06 -1.49
N ASN A 458 -8.63 -1.37 -2.31
CA ASN A 458 -8.08 -2.73 -2.45
C ASN A 458 -7.44 -3.22 -1.14
N ILE A 459 -6.78 -2.34 -0.38
CA ILE A 459 -6.26 -2.68 0.95
C ILE A 459 -7.42 -3.02 1.90
N GLY A 460 -8.51 -2.23 1.83
CA GLY A 460 -9.74 -2.54 2.56
C GLY A 460 -10.34 -3.88 2.17
N LEU A 461 -10.43 -4.17 0.87
CA LEU A 461 -10.90 -5.44 0.33
C LEU A 461 -10.05 -6.63 0.82
N MET A 462 -8.73 -6.53 0.80
CA MET A 462 -7.83 -7.59 1.30
C MET A 462 -8.09 -7.87 2.78
N LYS A 463 -8.29 -6.84 3.61
CA LYS A 463 -8.67 -7.01 5.02
C LYS A 463 -10.04 -7.68 5.19
N ALA A 464 -10.99 -7.36 4.30
CA ALA A 464 -12.29 -8.02 4.30
C ALA A 464 -12.18 -9.51 3.97
N VAL A 465 -11.36 -9.88 2.96
CA VAL A 465 -11.10 -11.30 2.60
C VAL A 465 -10.48 -12.07 3.75
N ASP A 466 -9.56 -11.44 4.50
CA ASP A 466 -8.91 -12.08 5.65
C ASP A 466 -9.86 -12.38 6.82
N LYS A 467 -10.90 -11.57 6.97
CA LYS A 467 -11.85 -11.68 8.10
C LYS A 467 -13.23 -12.23 7.70
N PHE A 468 -13.42 -12.61 6.44
CA PHE A 468 -14.70 -13.09 5.95
C PHE A 468 -15.08 -14.45 6.53
N GLU A 469 -16.29 -14.53 7.12
CA GLU A 469 -16.88 -15.73 7.69
C GLU A 469 -18.11 -16.16 6.91
N TYR A 470 -17.94 -17.09 5.98
CA TYR A 470 -19.03 -17.58 5.15
C TYR A 470 -20.17 -18.27 5.94
N ARG A 471 -19.91 -18.75 7.17
CA ARG A 471 -20.89 -19.41 8.03
C ARG A 471 -21.98 -18.47 8.52
N ARG A 472 -21.72 -17.15 8.57
CA ARG A 472 -22.70 -16.13 8.92
C ARG A 472 -23.77 -15.89 7.87
N GLY A 473 -23.66 -16.51 6.69
CA GLY A 473 -24.70 -16.50 5.65
C GLY A 473 -24.80 -15.21 4.81
N TYR A 474 -24.10 -14.13 5.16
CA TYR A 474 -24.09 -12.89 4.39
C TYR A 474 -23.32 -13.02 3.08
N LYS A 475 -23.74 -12.24 2.05
CA LYS A 475 -22.94 -12.07 0.83
C LYS A 475 -21.62 -11.40 1.17
N PHE A 476 -20.54 -11.81 0.53
CA PHE A 476 -19.23 -11.19 0.72
C PHE A 476 -19.24 -9.68 0.44
N SER A 477 -19.99 -9.25 -0.60
CA SER A 477 -20.09 -7.84 -0.98
C SER A 477 -20.61 -6.93 0.14
N THR A 478 -21.62 -7.36 0.92
CA THR A 478 -22.17 -6.60 2.04
C THR A 478 -21.12 -6.34 3.11
N TYR A 479 -20.36 -7.39 3.47
CA TYR A 479 -19.28 -7.27 4.45
C TYR A 479 -18.10 -6.45 3.93
N ALA A 480 -17.68 -6.70 2.69
CA ALA A 480 -16.54 -6.02 2.06
C ALA A 480 -16.78 -4.51 1.87
N THR A 481 -18.03 -4.10 1.57
CA THR A 481 -18.38 -2.69 1.38
C THR A 481 -18.02 -1.84 2.59
N TRP A 482 -18.25 -2.33 3.80
CA TRP A 482 -17.90 -1.61 5.02
C TRP A 482 -16.36 -1.41 5.14
N TRP A 483 -15.56 -2.46 4.91
CA TRP A 483 -14.10 -2.38 4.99
C TRP A 483 -13.49 -1.48 3.91
N ILE A 484 -14.04 -1.57 2.69
CA ILE A 484 -13.62 -0.74 1.56
C ILE A 484 -13.92 0.73 1.85
N ARG A 485 -15.16 1.03 2.29
CA ARG A 485 -15.58 2.39 2.66
C ARG A 485 -14.72 2.95 3.79
N GLN A 486 -14.49 2.18 4.84
CA GLN A 486 -13.65 2.58 5.97
C GLN A 486 -12.21 2.89 5.55
N ALA A 487 -11.61 2.04 4.69
CA ALA A 487 -10.26 2.25 4.20
C ALA A 487 -10.15 3.53 3.37
N ILE A 488 -11.06 3.74 2.43
CA ILE A 488 -11.10 4.94 1.57
C ILE A 488 -11.33 6.20 2.41
N THR A 489 -12.31 6.20 3.33
CA THR A 489 -12.62 7.37 4.16
C THR A 489 -11.44 7.73 5.07
N ARG A 490 -10.79 6.73 5.66
CA ARG A 490 -9.61 6.93 6.50
C ARG A 490 -8.43 7.46 5.70
N SER A 491 -8.20 6.94 4.50
CA SER A 491 -7.13 7.42 3.61
C SER A 491 -7.35 8.87 3.19
N ILE A 492 -8.60 9.24 2.83
CA ILE A 492 -8.96 10.64 2.55
C ILE A 492 -8.67 11.52 3.77
N ALA A 493 -9.03 11.09 4.97
CA ALA A 493 -8.78 11.85 6.18
C ALA A 493 -7.27 12.05 6.45
N ASP A 494 -6.46 11.02 6.19
CA ASP A 494 -5.02 11.06 6.50
C ASP A 494 -4.18 11.76 5.43
N GLN A 495 -4.58 11.73 4.14
CA GLN A 495 -3.71 12.08 3.01
C GLN A 495 -4.27 13.19 2.09
N ALA A 496 -5.59 13.47 2.10
CA ALA A 496 -6.20 14.41 1.16
C ALA A 496 -5.76 15.86 1.34
N ARG A 497 -5.27 16.24 2.53
CA ARG A 497 -4.89 17.62 2.84
C ARG A 497 -3.39 17.81 2.81
N THR A 498 -2.92 18.91 2.22
CA THR A 498 -1.51 19.31 2.21
C THR A 498 -0.95 19.44 3.63
N ILE A 499 -1.74 19.96 4.56
CA ILE A 499 -1.43 20.01 6.00
C ILE A 499 -2.33 18.98 6.67
N ARG A 500 -1.74 17.88 7.16
CA ARG A 500 -2.48 16.80 7.81
C ARG A 500 -3.19 17.25 9.07
N ILE A 501 -4.46 16.89 9.16
CA ILE A 501 -5.31 17.14 10.34
C ILE A 501 -5.66 15.78 10.98
N PRO A 502 -5.68 15.68 12.32
CA PRO A 502 -6.12 14.46 13.02
C PRO A 502 -7.55 14.06 12.64
N VAL A 503 -7.83 12.75 12.58
CA VAL A 503 -9.12 12.19 12.09
C VAL A 503 -10.31 12.75 12.87
N HIS A 504 -10.25 12.79 14.22
CA HIS A 504 -11.33 13.34 15.07
C HIS A 504 -11.64 14.83 14.80
N MET A 505 -10.64 15.60 14.33
CA MET A 505 -10.87 17.00 13.95
C MET A 505 -11.56 17.10 12.59
N ILE A 506 -11.28 16.17 11.66
CA ILE A 506 -11.98 16.08 10.36
C ILE A 506 -13.44 15.71 10.57
N GLU A 507 -13.73 14.77 11.46
CA GLU A 507 -15.10 14.40 11.86
C GLU A 507 -15.85 15.60 12.43
N THR A 508 -15.19 16.36 13.33
CA THR A 508 -15.77 17.60 13.87
C THR A 508 -16.03 18.65 12.78
N ILE A 509 -15.11 18.81 11.81
CA ILE A 509 -15.28 19.72 10.66
C ILE A 509 -16.44 19.25 9.79
N ASN A 510 -16.57 17.94 9.53
CA ASN A 510 -17.66 17.38 8.74
C ASN A 510 -19.01 17.59 9.44
N LYS A 511 -19.10 17.36 10.76
CA LYS A 511 -20.30 17.67 11.59
C LYS A 511 -20.65 19.15 11.48
N MET A 512 -19.67 20.04 11.62
CA MET A 512 -19.86 21.50 11.49
C MET A 512 -20.39 21.87 10.10
N ASN A 513 -19.80 21.31 9.02
CA ASN A 513 -20.23 21.60 7.64
C ASN A 513 -21.62 21.07 7.36
N ARG A 514 -22.01 19.92 7.90
CA ARG A 514 -23.37 19.36 7.80
C ARG A 514 -24.38 20.29 8.46
N ILE A 515 -24.15 20.68 9.70
CA ILE A 515 -25.01 21.60 10.45
C ILE A 515 -25.08 22.97 9.77
N SER A 516 -23.97 23.49 9.28
CA SER A 516 -23.93 24.75 8.53
C SER A 516 -24.80 24.71 7.27
N ARG A 517 -24.73 23.60 6.48
CA ARG A 517 -25.59 23.42 5.30
C ARG A 517 -27.05 23.30 5.69
N GLN A 518 -27.37 22.60 6.77
CA GLN A 518 -28.75 22.47 7.26
C GLN A 518 -29.32 23.85 7.64
N ILE A 519 -28.58 24.66 8.40
CA ILE A 519 -29.01 26.01 8.77
C ILE A 519 -29.16 26.91 7.53
N LEU A 520 -28.24 26.81 6.56
CA LEU A 520 -28.33 27.55 5.32
C LEU A 520 -29.59 27.15 4.52
N GLN A 521 -29.94 25.87 4.51
CA GLN A 521 -31.16 25.37 3.86
C GLN A 521 -32.44 25.84 4.57
N GLU A 522 -32.45 25.90 5.94
CA GLU A 522 -33.58 26.33 6.74
C GLU A 522 -33.75 27.87 6.71
N THR A 523 -32.68 28.63 6.83
CA THR A 523 -32.70 30.10 7.03
C THR A 523 -32.35 30.90 5.77
N GLY A 524 -31.68 30.29 4.79
CA GLY A 524 -31.16 30.96 3.61
C GLY A 524 -29.92 31.84 3.86
N GLN A 525 -29.37 31.84 5.06
CA GLN A 525 -28.18 32.62 5.47
C GLN A 525 -27.12 31.71 6.08
N GLU A 526 -25.85 32.08 5.88
CA GLU A 526 -24.75 31.37 6.56
C GLU A 526 -24.83 31.57 8.07
N PRO A 527 -24.67 30.50 8.87
CA PRO A 527 -24.77 30.58 10.32
C PRO A 527 -23.59 31.32 10.94
N ASP A 528 -23.88 32.16 11.94
CA ASP A 528 -22.88 32.78 12.78
C ASP A 528 -22.18 31.74 13.68
N PRO A 529 -20.90 31.97 14.08
CA PRO A 529 -20.19 31.07 14.99
C PRO A 529 -20.92 30.80 16.32
N ALA A 530 -21.72 31.77 16.78
CA ALA A 530 -22.53 31.61 17.99
C ALA A 530 -23.67 30.61 17.80
N THR A 531 -24.37 30.66 16.66
CA THR A 531 -25.44 29.72 16.31
C THR A 531 -24.91 28.30 16.11
N LEU A 532 -23.71 28.18 15.50
CA LEU A 532 -23.02 26.89 15.37
C LEU A 532 -22.59 26.35 16.74
N ALA A 533 -22.12 27.20 17.66
CA ALA A 533 -21.73 26.80 19.00
C ALA A 533 -22.90 26.22 19.79
N GLU A 534 -24.09 26.82 19.65
CA GLU A 534 -25.32 26.35 20.29
C GLU A 534 -25.76 24.98 19.73
N LYS A 535 -25.76 24.82 18.38
CA LYS A 535 -26.17 23.55 17.72
C LYS A 535 -25.14 22.41 17.84
N MET A 536 -23.84 22.74 18.03
CA MET A 536 -22.76 21.77 18.21
C MET A 536 -22.43 21.48 19.68
N GLU A 537 -23.06 22.17 20.61
CA GLU A 537 -22.80 22.08 22.07
C GLU A 537 -21.33 22.30 22.45
N MET A 538 -20.65 23.21 21.72
CA MET A 538 -19.26 23.52 21.92
C MET A 538 -19.03 25.01 22.20
N PRO A 539 -17.96 25.38 22.94
CA PRO A 539 -17.61 26.78 23.15
C PRO A 539 -17.32 27.50 21.82
N GLU A 540 -17.81 28.72 21.66
CA GLU A 540 -17.65 29.54 20.45
C GLU A 540 -16.17 29.71 20.03
N GLU A 541 -15.26 29.84 21.00
CA GLU A 541 -13.81 29.92 20.70
C GLU A 541 -13.27 28.68 19.99
N LYS A 542 -13.80 27.49 20.35
CA LYS A 542 -13.44 26.23 19.72
C LYS A 542 -13.94 26.18 18.29
N ILE A 543 -15.19 26.61 18.04
CA ILE A 543 -15.77 26.70 16.69
C ILE A 543 -14.96 27.65 15.80
N ARG A 544 -14.60 28.84 16.31
CA ARG A 544 -13.76 29.79 15.57
C ARG A 544 -12.39 29.21 15.20
N LYS A 545 -11.79 28.38 16.07
CA LYS A 545 -10.53 27.66 15.77
C LYS A 545 -10.74 26.61 14.69
N ILE A 546 -11.84 25.83 14.77
CA ILE A 546 -12.20 24.80 13.80
C ILE A 546 -12.42 25.43 12.42
N MET A 547 -13.13 26.53 12.32
CA MET A 547 -13.35 27.26 11.07
C MET A 547 -12.03 27.75 10.42
N LYS A 548 -11.04 28.13 11.24
CA LYS A 548 -9.71 28.51 10.71
C LYS A 548 -8.93 27.30 10.18
N ILE A 549 -9.01 26.16 10.89
CA ILE A 549 -8.33 24.91 10.52
C ILE A 549 -8.96 24.29 9.29
N SER A 550 -10.28 24.45 9.11
CA SER A 550 -11.04 23.90 7.98
C SER A 550 -10.58 24.44 6.62
N LYS A 551 -10.00 25.64 6.57
CA LYS A 551 -9.53 26.26 5.32
C LYS A 551 -8.34 25.51 4.72
N GLU A 552 -8.34 25.37 3.41
CA GLU A 552 -7.23 24.81 2.65
C GLU A 552 -6.22 25.90 2.29
N PRO A 553 -4.91 25.58 2.20
CA PRO A 553 -3.91 26.52 1.72
C PRO A 553 -4.13 26.86 0.24
N ILE A 554 -3.89 28.11 -0.11
CA ILE A 554 -3.97 28.59 -1.48
C ILE A 554 -2.60 28.41 -2.14
N SER A 555 -2.56 27.96 -3.40
CA SER A 555 -1.32 27.82 -4.17
C SER A 555 -0.73 29.21 -4.48
N MET A 556 0.59 29.33 -4.35
CA MET A 556 1.31 30.53 -4.78
C MET A 556 1.37 30.70 -6.29
N GLU A 557 1.14 29.61 -7.04
CA GLU A 557 1.07 29.62 -8.51
C GLU A 557 -0.33 29.99 -9.05
N THR A 558 -1.26 30.40 -8.18
CA THR A 558 -2.58 30.84 -8.62
C THR A 558 -2.43 32.12 -9.44
N PRO A 559 -2.89 32.15 -10.72
CA PRO A 559 -2.81 33.35 -11.56
C PRO A 559 -3.71 34.46 -11.00
N ILE A 560 -3.24 35.72 -11.08
CA ILE A 560 -3.99 36.92 -10.68
C ILE A 560 -4.17 37.80 -11.89
N GLY A 561 -5.42 37.96 -12.37
CA GLY A 561 -5.77 38.75 -13.55
C GLY A 561 -6.11 37.88 -14.74
N ASP A 562 -6.33 38.51 -15.89
CA ASP A 562 -6.67 37.86 -17.17
C ASP A 562 -5.41 37.43 -17.95
N ASP A 563 -4.22 37.93 -17.56
CA ASP A 563 -2.94 37.58 -18.16
C ASP A 563 -2.21 36.56 -17.29
N ASP A 564 -1.72 35.45 -17.87
CA ASP A 564 -1.04 34.35 -17.18
C ASP A 564 0.36 34.71 -16.61
N ASP A 565 0.78 35.99 -16.78
CA ASP A 565 2.12 36.46 -16.41
C ASP A 565 2.30 36.80 -14.91
N SER A 566 1.22 36.85 -14.10
CA SER A 566 1.27 37.27 -12.68
C SER A 566 0.69 36.20 -11.77
N HIS A 567 1.49 35.72 -10.85
CA HIS A 567 1.08 34.72 -9.84
C HIS A 567 0.96 35.34 -8.44
N LEU A 568 0.17 34.70 -7.56
CA LEU A 568 -0.01 35.16 -6.18
C LEU A 568 1.34 35.27 -5.43
N GLY A 569 2.30 34.41 -5.75
CA GLY A 569 3.64 34.40 -5.17
C GLY A 569 4.41 35.70 -5.41
N ASP A 570 4.19 36.39 -6.54
CA ASP A 570 4.90 37.62 -6.90
C ASP A 570 4.47 38.83 -6.04
N PHE A 571 3.31 38.73 -5.39
CA PHE A 571 2.76 39.79 -4.52
C PHE A 571 3.06 39.58 -3.04
N ILE A 572 3.73 38.45 -2.67
CA ILE A 572 4.08 38.16 -1.30
C ILE A 572 5.48 38.73 -1.00
N GLU A 573 5.55 39.70 -0.10
CA GLU A 573 6.80 40.32 0.33
C GLU A 573 7.68 39.34 1.12
N ASP A 574 8.96 39.27 0.77
CA ASP A 574 9.96 38.53 1.54
C ASP A 574 10.37 39.30 2.79
N GLN A 575 9.85 38.90 3.94
CA GLN A 575 10.18 39.49 5.25
C GLN A 575 11.51 38.98 5.82
N ALA A 576 12.12 37.96 5.24
CA ALA A 576 13.37 37.40 5.77
C ALA A 576 14.61 38.17 5.27
N THR A 577 14.51 38.81 4.10
CA THR A 577 15.59 39.61 3.53
C THR A 577 15.43 41.07 3.95
N LEU A 578 16.48 41.66 4.51
CA LEU A 578 16.47 43.07 4.84
C LEU A 578 16.31 43.95 3.62
N ALA A 579 15.44 44.95 3.69
CA ALA A 579 15.30 45.92 2.60
C ALA A 579 16.65 46.59 2.30
N PRO A 580 16.95 46.96 1.05
CA PRO A 580 18.22 47.56 0.68
C PRO A 580 18.56 48.80 1.48
N ALA A 581 17.56 49.61 1.85
CA ALA A 581 17.73 50.82 2.67
C ALA A 581 18.16 50.44 4.08
N ASP A 582 17.51 49.45 4.68
CA ASP A 582 17.84 48.94 6.05
C ASP A 582 19.20 48.25 6.06
N ALA A 583 19.55 47.50 5.04
CA ALA A 583 20.85 46.85 4.88
C ALA A 583 21.98 47.93 4.80
N ALA A 584 21.75 49.00 4.02
CA ALA A 584 22.68 50.11 3.92
C ALA A 584 22.81 50.90 5.27
N MET A 585 21.70 51.08 5.95
CA MET A 585 21.66 51.75 7.28
C MET A 585 22.40 50.89 8.31
N TYR A 586 22.17 49.59 8.31
CA TYR A 586 22.87 48.63 9.18
C TYR A 586 24.38 48.60 8.94
N SER A 587 24.79 48.62 7.63
CA SER A 587 26.21 48.70 7.27
C SER A 587 26.82 50.02 7.76
N SER A 588 26.14 51.17 7.57
CA SER A 588 26.59 52.46 8.00
C SER A 588 26.70 52.54 9.53
N LEU A 589 25.75 51.94 10.26
CA LEU A 589 25.78 51.82 11.73
C LEU A 589 27.00 50.99 12.20
N ARG A 590 27.27 49.89 11.49
CA ARG A 590 28.43 49.02 11.80
C ARG A 590 29.74 49.78 11.61
N ASP A 591 29.89 50.52 10.53
CA ASP A 591 31.10 51.32 10.25
C ASP A 591 31.24 52.46 11.24
N ALA A 592 30.16 53.21 11.54
CA ALA A 592 30.17 54.26 12.56
C ALA A 592 30.51 53.71 13.96
N THR A 593 30.00 52.52 14.29
CA THR A 593 30.32 51.83 15.57
C THR A 593 31.81 51.44 15.62
N GLY A 594 32.36 50.92 14.51
CA GLY A 594 33.78 50.61 14.36
C GLY A 594 34.67 51.87 14.61
N GLU A 595 34.37 52.98 13.92
CA GLU A 595 35.08 54.26 14.09
C GLU A 595 35.02 54.78 15.51
N VAL A 596 33.87 54.69 16.17
CA VAL A 596 33.71 55.15 17.54
C VAL A 596 34.49 54.25 18.52
N LEU A 597 34.51 52.94 18.28
CA LEU A 597 35.34 52.00 19.08
C LEU A 597 36.83 52.24 18.89
N ASP A 598 37.29 52.59 17.69
CA ASP A 598 38.69 52.93 17.40
C ASP A 598 39.16 54.20 18.07
N SER A 599 38.25 55.09 18.46
CA SER A 599 38.55 56.28 19.28
C SER A 599 38.88 55.95 20.74
N LEU A 600 38.66 54.71 21.19
CA LEU A 600 39.02 54.22 22.53
C LEU A 600 40.45 53.65 22.54
N THR A 601 40.97 53.39 23.77
CA THR A 601 42.23 52.66 23.83
C THR A 601 42.08 51.23 23.32
N ALA A 602 43.09 50.68 22.64
CA ALA A 602 43.06 49.35 22.05
C ALA A 602 42.53 48.24 23.01
N ARG A 603 42.83 48.39 24.29
CA ARG A 603 42.40 47.47 25.37
C ARG A 603 40.91 47.60 25.68
N GLU A 604 40.38 48.84 25.75
CA GLU A 604 38.97 49.16 26.01
C GLU A 604 38.13 48.74 24.80
N ALA A 605 38.58 49.03 23.57
CA ALA A 605 37.89 48.64 22.33
C ALA A 605 37.78 47.10 22.20
N LYS A 606 38.88 46.36 22.45
CA LYS A 606 38.89 44.92 22.38
C LYS A 606 37.97 44.26 23.41
N VAL A 607 37.92 44.80 24.64
CA VAL A 607 36.99 44.32 25.69
C VAL A 607 35.52 44.51 25.26
N LEU A 608 35.16 45.67 24.67
CA LEU A 608 33.80 45.90 24.18
C LEU A 608 33.46 45.03 22.96
N ARG A 609 34.37 44.88 21.97
CA ARG A 609 34.16 44.02 20.85
C ARG A 609 33.87 42.58 21.27
N MET A 610 34.62 42.04 22.19
CA MET A 610 34.42 40.69 22.73
C MET A 610 33.14 40.56 23.53
N ARG A 611 32.84 41.56 24.37
CA ARG A 611 31.68 41.53 25.26
C ARG A 611 30.35 41.57 24.50
N PHE A 612 30.30 42.35 23.42
CA PHE A 612 29.10 42.56 22.63
C PHE A 612 29.14 41.82 21.28
N GLY A 613 30.11 40.95 21.01
CA GLY A 613 30.23 40.19 19.76
C GLY A 613 30.44 41.07 18.53
N ILE A 614 30.96 42.31 18.65
CA ILE A 614 31.15 43.24 17.55
C ILE A 614 32.36 42.74 16.73
N GLU A 615 32.14 42.45 15.42
CA GLU A 615 33.12 41.83 14.51
C GLU A 615 33.57 40.40 14.93
N MET A 616 32.77 39.72 15.78
CA MET A 616 33.00 38.35 16.24
C MET A 616 31.74 37.53 16.07
N ASN A 617 31.88 36.19 16.01
CA ASN A 617 30.74 35.28 15.82
C ASN A 617 29.85 35.11 17.04
N THR A 618 30.36 35.42 18.27
CA THR A 618 29.67 35.24 19.53
C THR A 618 30.02 36.38 20.52
N ASP A 619 29.11 36.70 21.43
CA ASP A 619 29.36 37.51 22.59
C ASP A 619 30.05 36.68 23.70
N HIS A 620 30.86 37.31 24.53
CA HIS A 620 31.63 36.64 25.58
C HIS A 620 31.23 37.16 26.96
N THR A 621 31.19 36.28 27.94
CA THR A 621 30.95 36.64 29.34
C THR A 621 32.12 37.40 29.95
N LEU A 622 31.89 38.18 31.03
CA LEU A 622 32.96 38.90 31.74
C LEU A 622 34.08 38.00 32.25
N GLU A 623 33.77 36.73 32.53
CA GLU A 623 34.74 35.74 32.99
C GLU A 623 35.63 35.23 31.84
N GLU A 624 35.06 34.95 30.68
CA GLU A 624 35.77 34.52 29.48
C GLU A 624 36.72 35.63 28.98
N VAL A 625 36.18 36.86 28.90
CA VAL A 625 37.02 38.05 28.61
C VAL A 625 38.13 38.20 29.63
N GLY A 626 37.82 37.99 30.92
CA GLY A 626 38.82 38.04 32.00
C GLY A 626 39.94 37.03 31.84
N LYS A 627 39.60 35.79 31.50
CA LYS A 627 40.57 34.71 31.18
C LYS A 627 41.49 35.08 30.03
N GLN A 628 40.94 35.69 28.96
CA GLN A 628 41.71 36.04 27.79
C GLN A 628 42.69 37.21 28.00
N PHE A 629 42.38 38.10 28.96
CA PHE A 629 43.24 39.26 29.34
C PHE A 629 44.08 39.03 30.60
N ASP A 630 44.02 37.82 31.19
CA ASP A 630 44.68 37.49 32.49
C ASP A 630 44.34 38.46 33.62
N VAL A 631 43.08 38.86 33.73
CA VAL A 631 42.55 39.77 34.78
C VAL A 631 41.25 39.27 35.38
N THR A 632 40.94 39.72 36.57
CA THR A 632 39.73 39.34 37.28
C THR A 632 38.47 39.87 36.59
N ARG A 633 37.35 39.15 36.72
CA ARG A 633 36.01 39.56 36.25
C ARG A 633 35.66 40.99 36.62
N GLU A 634 35.96 41.39 37.86
CA GLU A 634 35.66 42.76 38.36
C GLU A 634 36.50 43.81 37.64
N ARG A 635 37.73 43.51 37.28
CA ARG A 635 38.56 44.43 36.51
C ARG A 635 38.05 44.63 35.08
N ILE A 636 37.54 43.59 34.43
CA ILE A 636 36.86 43.71 33.11
C ILE A 636 35.61 44.56 33.22
N ARG A 637 34.79 44.37 34.28
CA ARG A 637 33.60 45.20 34.54
C ARG A 637 33.94 46.67 34.71
N GLN A 638 35.05 46.97 35.42
CA GLN A 638 35.55 48.36 35.57
C GLN A 638 35.98 48.93 34.20
N ILE A 639 36.69 48.17 33.38
CA ILE A 639 37.14 48.60 32.05
C ILE A 639 35.91 48.85 31.16
N GLU A 640 34.95 47.97 31.12
CA GLU A 640 33.68 48.10 30.39
C GLU A 640 32.93 49.37 30.82
N ALA A 641 32.70 49.53 32.11
CA ALA A 641 32.01 50.73 32.65
C ALA A 641 32.74 52.03 32.32
N LYS A 642 34.08 52.04 32.35
CA LYS A 642 34.89 53.19 31.97
C LYS A 642 34.82 53.46 30.45
N ALA A 643 34.85 52.44 29.62
CA ALA A 643 34.74 52.54 28.18
C ALA A 643 33.34 53.06 27.77
N LEU A 644 32.27 52.51 28.32
CA LEU A 644 30.90 52.97 28.09
C LEU A 644 30.68 54.42 28.54
N ARG A 645 31.30 54.84 29.68
CA ARG A 645 31.25 56.25 30.13
C ARG A 645 31.97 57.21 29.18
N LYS A 646 33.08 56.76 28.56
CA LYS A 646 33.78 57.48 27.49
C LYS A 646 32.97 57.61 26.24
N LEU A 647 32.22 56.56 25.86
CA LEU A 647 31.33 56.56 24.70
C LEU A 647 30.10 57.47 24.84
N ARG A 648 29.61 57.67 26.07
CA ARG A 648 28.51 58.61 26.38
C ARG A 648 28.88 60.09 26.19
N HIS A 649 30.16 60.41 26.03
CA HIS A 649 30.58 61.77 25.81
C HIS A 649 30.04 62.32 24.50
N PRO A 650 29.48 63.57 24.44
CA PRO A 650 28.81 64.13 23.23
C PRO A 650 29.64 64.00 21.97
N SER A 651 30.94 64.26 22.03
CA SER A 651 31.82 64.16 20.83
C SER A 651 31.92 62.78 20.18
N ARG A 652 31.48 61.71 20.86
CA ARG A 652 31.44 60.34 20.36
C ARG A 652 30.02 59.84 20.17
N SER A 653 29.10 60.17 21.07
CA SER A 653 27.71 59.72 20.98
C SER A 653 26.95 60.45 19.86
N GLU A 654 27.34 61.64 19.47
CA GLU A 654 26.70 62.39 18.41
C GLU A 654 26.69 61.65 17.03
N ARG A 655 27.76 60.91 16.73
CA ARG A 655 27.86 60.08 15.52
C ARG A 655 26.89 58.92 15.49
N LEU A 656 26.51 58.36 16.63
CA LEU A 656 25.56 57.25 16.75
C LEU A 656 24.14 57.72 16.96
N ARG A 657 23.94 59.00 17.30
CA ARG A 657 22.61 59.53 17.60
C ARG A 657 21.64 59.54 16.41
N SER A 658 22.17 59.78 15.21
CA SER A 658 21.38 59.76 13.97
C SER A 658 20.74 58.38 13.64
N PHE A 659 21.30 57.31 14.19
CA PHE A 659 20.76 55.95 14.00
C PHE A 659 19.72 55.60 15.09
N LEU A 660 19.66 56.27 16.21
CA LEU A 660 18.68 56.06 17.27
C LEU A 660 17.36 56.82 16.98
N ASP A 661 17.43 57.96 16.31
CA ASP A 661 16.26 58.79 16.00
C ASP A 661 15.49 58.26 14.75
N SER A 662 15.98 57.21 14.03
CA SER A 662 15.33 56.64 12.87
C SER A 662 14.30 55.54 13.20
N ASP A 663 14.23 55.08 14.49
CA ASP A 663 13.28 54.05 14.92
C ASP A 663 12.07 54.65 15.69
N ALA A 664 11.82 55.97 15.63
CA ALA A 664 10.71 56.64 16.26
C ALA A 664 9.59 57.02 15.28
#